data_163267d389374de89caeb2f3eab11621
#
_entry.id   163267d389374de89caeb2f3eab11621
#
_cell.length_a   1.000
_cell.length_b   1.000
_cell.length_c   1.000
_cell.angle_alpha   90.00
_cell.angle_beta   90.00
_cell.angle_gamma   90.00
#
_symmetry.space_group_name_H-M   'P 1'
#
loop_
_entity.id
_entity.type
_entity.pdbx_description
1 polymer ?
#
loop_
_entity_poly.entity_id
_entity_poly.type
_entity_poly.pdbx_seq_one_letter_code
_entity_poly.pdbx_strand_id
1 'polypeptide(L)'
;MGRQRLPVVSENCLLLLDEGEGQPTSILIESEAWYHWLATENNRSFTFRHAMGAFTVRRERKRHSWYWYAYHKHNGKLHKAYLGKSEEMTLQRLNCVATALAGQDNDDEALVGDPFATSTLFHQERMSTSDQVAEDELLVSRRDFLKTAAALPVYLTPLLGREQEVQEVFLLLQRPEVRLLTLTGPGGIGKTRLSVQVATHLAEYFTDGVYFVPLALVSSPDLVVPTIAQVLGLREVGDWSLSERLKAYLCERHLLLLVDNFEHVLLAAPRLVELLTSCPGIKILVTSRAVLRIRGEHKFLVSPLALPDLNQLPAHESLLQYAAIELFMQRVWAIKPDFQLTPANVRPIAEICVKVDGLPLALELAAARIRLFSPQVLLARLEDQLRLLTYGASEVSERQQTLRNTIRWSYELLSSAEQHLFRRLSVFVGGFTVEAAEYLYAALGASTLNVLDSLTSLLDKSLLQSVEQRQDEPRLFMLEAIREYGLECLKLNEEEETTRCAHASYYLAMLEKVGPNLNGPEQRKWFDLLEREHNNLRAALQWSIERKDAELALRLSKDLSWFWHLRGYQVEGRQWLDRVLAVSEGATASLRVQVLHGATRLALHQGDFYQAQEMSEKMLALCRETGDRRYIALSLRRLGEVAEMKHNYVAAYSLLEESLELLKTMMRNHSPDQTETIKRNLAYGLTDLAPVISYQGDFARAYVLGEEGLALFREMNDWTGIIFGLGHLVKIMIAEGDYGRAYAVQEEAFSRAKKMDLKYDSTLLLHLLGQVALYQGDDAAAGRLLKETLAPYTALGNQWRRANVLVLLANIAASQGDDAESHSFYEECLATLREIDDKEAIAACLEDVAEVVIQKSPVRGVNLWGCAEALREVIGISFSPAKYFPYKRSLAAVRASLGKQAFAAAWTEGRTMTYEQALAVYRPTAKPVSTSPPKSRVPYPNQLSNREIEVLRLVASGLTDAQVAERLILSHRTVGWYLSAIYRKIGVSSRSAATHYAIKHHLV
;
A
#
# COMPACT_ATOMS: atom_id res chain seq x y z
N MET A 1 -37.75 45.82 -28.47
CA MET A 1 -37.82 44.52 -27.79
C MET A 1 -36.82 44.52 -26.67
N GLY A 2 -37.26 44.71 -25.41
CA GLY A 2 -36.39 44.74 -24.24
C GLY A 2 -35.72 43.39 -24.05
N ARG A 3 -34.41 43.41 -23.78
CA ARG A 3 -33.67 42.17 -23.40
C ARG A 3 -34.22 41.71 -22.04
N GLN A 4 -35.00 40.63 -22.00
CA GLN A 4 -35.36 39.96 -20.75
C GLN A 4 -34.07 39.60 -20.01
N ARG A 5 -33.96 40.03 -18.76
CA ARG A 5 -32.83 39.67 -17.88
C ARG A 5 -32.98 38.19 -17.48
N LEU A 6 -31.97 37.36 -17.78
CA LEU A 6 -31.96 35.95 -17.40
C LEU A 6 -31.94 35.83 -15.86
N PRO A 7 -32.61 34.81 -15.29
CA PRO A 7 -32.41 34.41 -13.90
C PRO A 7 -30.94 34.20 -13.57
N VAL A 8 -30.51 34.52 -12.37
CA VAL A 8 -29.11 34.42 -11.97
C VAL A 8 -28.94 33.48 -10.78
N VAL A 9 -28.06 32.51 -10.92
CA VAL A 9 -27.61 31.65 -9.82
C VAL A 9 -26.39 32.30 -9.17
N SER A 10 -26.48 32.61 -7.88
CA SER A 10 -25.39 33.16 -7.06
C SER A 10 -25.53 32.61 -5.63
N GLU A 11 -24.43 32.22 -4.99
CA GLU A 11 -24.36 31.80 -3.59
C GLU A 11 -25.42 30.74 -3.23
N ASN A 12 -25.51 29.65 -4.02
CA ASN A 12 -26.42 28.53 -3.84
C ASN A 12 -27.92 28.82 -4.06
N CYS A 13 -28.29 29.98 -4.58
CA CYS A 13 -29.70 30.35 -4.86
C CYS A 13 -29.87 30.82 -6.29
N LEU A 14 -30.99 30.45 -6.93
CA LEU A 14 -31.49 31.01 -8.17
C LEU A 14 -32.36 32.23 -7.82
N LEU A 15 -31.97 33.43 -8.29
CA LEU A 15 -32.71 34.67 -8.12
C LEU A 15 -33.58 34.90 -9.36
N LEU A 16 -34.89 34.86 -9.18
CA LEU A 16 -35.90 35.23 -10.19
C LEU A 16 -36.17 36.72 -10.08
N LEU A 17 -35.90 37.46 -11.15
CA LEU A 17 -36.19 38.88 -11.24
C LEU A 17 -37.60 39.06 -11.86
N ASP A 18 -38.58 39.37 -11.04
CA ASP A 18 -39.92 39.74 -11.53
C ASP A 18 -39.93 41.19 -12.11
N GLU A 19 -40.67 41.42 -13.21
CA GLU A 19 -40.83 42.74 -13.88
C GLU A 19 -41.79 43.70 -13.15
N GLY A 20 -42.04 43.51 -11.82
CA GLY A 20 -42.87 44.37 -10.98
C GLY A 20 -42.20 44.61 -9.62
N GLU A 21 -42.55 45.68 -8.91
CA GLU A 21 -41.99 46.15 -7.63
C GLU A 21 -42.10 45.14 -6.45
N GLY A 22 -41.78 43.82 -6.69
CA GLY A 22 -41.74 42.75 -5.69
C GLY A 22 -40.31 42.39 -5.32
N GLN A 23 -40.12 41.89 -4.09
CA GLN A 23 -38.84 41.35 -3.67
C GLN A 23 -38.46 40.13 -4.56
N PRO A 24 -37.19 39.98 -4.96
CA PRO A 24 -36.75 38.84 -5.80
C PRO A 24 -37.06 37.51 -5.11
N THR A 25 -37.76 36.61 -5.79
CA THR A 25 -38.02 35.27 -5.32
C THR A 25 -36.73 34.44 -5.45
N SER A 26 -36.24 33.87 -4.36
CA SER A 26 -35.04 32.99 -4.37
C SER A 26 -35.43 31.51 -4.26
N ILE A 27 -34.82 30.70 -5.10
CA ILE A 27 -34.97 29.23 -5.08
C ILE A 27 -33.63 28.65 -4.72
N LEU A 28 -33.57 27.87 -3.64
CA LEU A 28 -32.35 27.18 -3.21
C LEU A 28 -32.00 26.06 -4.20
N ILE A 29 -30.74 25.98 -4.65
CA ILE A 29 -30.28 24.92 -5.55
C ILE A 29 -30.37 23.57 -4.81
N GLU A 30 -30.67 22.50 -5.56
CA GLU A 30 -30.87 21.12 -5.07
C GLU A 30 -32.15 20.96 -4.19
N SER A 31 -33.01 21.97 -4.11
CA SER A 31 -34.34 21.83 -3.51
C SER A 31 -35.37 21.26 -4.52
N GLU A 32 -36.50 20.77 -4.03
CA GLU A 32 -37.60 20.33 -4.92
C GLU A 32 -38.07 21.48 -5.84
N ALA A 33 -38.08 22.71 -5.36
CA ALA A 33 -38.43 23.90 -6.12
C ALA A 33 -37.43 24.17 -7.25
N TRP A 34 -36.15 23.90 -7.04
CA TRP A 34 -35.09 23.99 -8.05
C TRP A 34 -35.32 23.00 -9.20
N TYR A 35 -35.51 21.71 -8.88
CA TYR A 35 -35.73 20.69 -9.91
C TYR A 35 -37.06 20.89 -10.63
N HIS A 36 -38.09 21.35 -9.94
CA HIS A 36 -39.35 21.73 -10.56
C HIS A 36 -39.16 22.92 -11.55
N TRP A 37 -38.38 23.90 -11.14
CA TRP A 37 -38.05 25.05 -12.02
C TRP A 37 -37.28 24.60 -13.26
N LEU A 38 -36.28 23.74 -13.13
CA LEU A 38 -35.51 23.19 -14.24
C LEU A 38 -36.36 22.31 -15.18
N ALA A 39 -37.38 21.64 -14.66
CA ALA A 39 -38.28 20.78 -15.45
C ALA A 39 -39.31 21.60 -16.27
N THR A 40 -39.63 22.81 -15.85
CA THR A 40 -40.65 23.67 -16.48
C THR A 40 -40.23 24.06 -17.91
N GLU A 41 -41.10 23.86 -18.89
CA GLU A 41 -40.78 24.06 -20.32
C GLU A 41 -40.39 25.47 -20.71
N ASN A 42 -40.90 26.48 -20.01
CA ASN A 42 -40.61 27.89 -20.27
C ASN A 42 -39.24 28.31 -19.72
N ASN A 43 -38.65 27.59 -18.81
CA ASN A 43 -37.35 27.88 -18.21
C ASN A 43 -36.21 27.29 -19.05
N ARG A 44 -35.72 28.08 -20.02
CA ARG A 44 -34.74 27.57 -21.01
C ARG A 44 -33.29 28.02 -20.76
N SER A 45 -33.05 28.98 -19.90
CA SER A 45 -31.70 29.51 -19.64
C SER A 45 -31.61 30.29 -18.34
N PHE A 46 -30.43 30.26 -17.71
CA PHE A 46 -30.07 31.14 -16.60
C PHE A 46 -28.57 31.48 -16.65
N THR A 47 -28.13 32.43 -15.84
CA THR A 47 -26.72 32.81 -15.69
C THR A 47 -26.19 32.23 -14.38
N PHE A 48 -25.09 31.50 -14.44
CA PHE A 48 -24.37 31.02 -13.26
C PHE A 48 -23.15 31.89 -12.99
N ARG A 49 -23.08 32.50 -11.80
CA ARG A 49 -21.96 33.34 -11.36
C ARG A 49 -21.02 32.47 -10.51
N HIS A 50 -19.78 32.35 -10.98
CA HIS A 50 -18.71 31.65 -10.33
C HIS A 50 -17.51 32.59 -10.13
N ALA A 51 -16.59 32.24 -9.20
CA ALA A 51 -15.39 33.06 -8.95
C ALA A 51 -14.53 33.29 -10.21
N MET A 52 -14.58 32.35 -11.18
CA MET A 52 -13.88 32.44 -12.47
C MET A 52 -14.66 33.15 -13.57
N GLY A 53 -15.82 33.75 -13.30
CA GLY A 53 -16.60 34.48 -14.27
C GLY A 53 -18.08 34.10 -14.31
N ALA A 54 -18.80 34.68 -15.30
CA ALA A 54 -20.23 34.42 -15.50
C ALA A 54 -20.43 33.49 -16.71
N PHE A 55 -21.18 32.41 -16.47
CA PHE A 55 -21.51 31.38 -17.46
C PHE A 55 -22.99 31.41 -17.80
N THR A 56 -23.34 31.29 -19.08
CA THR A 56 -24.71 31.14 -19.48
C THR A 56 -25.09 29.69 -19.62
N VAL A 57 -26.07 29.22 -18.84
CA VAL A 57 -26.55 27.83 -18.88
C VAL A 57 -27.84 27.81 -19.71
N ARG A 58 -27.89 26.90 -20.70
CA ARG A 58 -29.04 26.77 -21.62
C ARG A 58 -29.49 25.33 -21.76
N ARG A 59 -30.80 25.16 -21.91
CA ARG A 59 -31.46 23.89 -22.20
C ARG A 59 -31.60 23.67 -23.70
N GLU A 60 -31.09 22.57 -24.19
CA GLU A 60 -31.15 22.19 -25.61
C GLU A 60 -31.80 20.83 -25.80
N ARG A 61 -32.59 20.71 -26.88
CA ARG A 61 -33.21 19.44 -27.25
C ARG A 61 -32.32 18.66 -28.20
N LYS A 62 -31.93 17.43 -27.81
CA LYS A 62 -31.21 16.48 -28.69
C LYS A 62 -32.03 15.20 -28.84
N ARG A 63 -32.36 14.81 -30.08
CA ARG A 63 -33.26 13.71 -30.41
C ARG A 63 -34.64 13.88 -29.72
N HIS A 64 -34.95 13.06 -28.71
CA HIS A 64 -36.22 13.10 -27.99
C HIS A 64 -36.11 13.61 -26.54
N SER A 65 -34.91 14.05 -26.08
CA SER A 65 -34.66 14.46 -24.69
C SER A 65 -34.05 15.86 -24.57
N TRP A 66 -34.24 16.49 -23.41
CA TRP A 66 -33.74 17.80 -23.09
C TRP A 66 -32.50 17.70 -22.21
N TYR A 67 -31.46 18.51 -22.52
CA TYR A 67 -30.18 18.53 -21.84
C TYR A 67 -29.74 19.97 -21.59
N TRP A 68 -28.96 20.16 -20.49
CA TRP A 68 -28.39 21.45 -20.11
C TRP A 68 -26.93 21.54 -20.52
N TYR A 69 -26.54 22.75 -21.00
CA TYR A 69 -25.17 23.08 -21.43
C TYR A 69 -24.74 24.42 -20.87
N ALA A 70 -23.51 24.53 -20.38
CA ALA A 70 -22.87 25.77 -19.98
C ALA A 70 -22.10 26.37 -21.14
N TYR A 71 -22.17 27.69 -21.26
CA TYR A 71 -21.51 28.49 -22.29
C TYR A 71 -20.66 29.57 -21.64
N HIS A 72 -19.39 29.67 -22.01
CA HIS A 72 -18.47 30.73 -21.59
C HIS A 72 -17.77 31.31 -22.80
N LYS A 73 -17.67 32.64 -22.86
CA LYS A 73 -16.95 33.34 -23.93
C LYS A 73 -15.64 33.86 -23.36
N HIS A 74 -14.53 33.27 -23.77
CA HIS A 74 -13.18 33.64 -23.35
C HIS A 74 -12.33 33.97 -24.61
N ASN A 75 -11.54 35.04 -24.61
CA ASN A 75 -10.66 35.44 -25.74
C ASN A 75 -11.32 35.45 -27.13
N GLY A 76 -12.62 35.81 -27.17
CA GLY A 76 -13.37 35.89 -28.43
C GLY A 76 -13.99 34.57 -28.90
N LYS A 77 -13.57 33.45 -28.40
CA LYS A 77 -14.12 32.11 -28.68
C LYS A 77 -15.22 31.72 -27.68
N LEU A 78 -16.25 31.01 -28.17
CA LEU A 78 -17.35 30.49 -27.34
C LEU A 78 -17.08 29.02 -26.99
N HIS A 79 -16.84 28.75 -25.72
CA HIS A 79 -16.70 27.41 -25.21
C HIS A 79 -18.02 26.84 -24.72
N LYS A 80 -18.26 25.55 -24.94
CA LYS A 80 -19.49 24.85 -24.58
C LYS A 80 -19.16 23.60 -23.83
N ALA A 81 -19.81 23.34 -22.69
CA ALA A 81 -19.67 22.11 -21.92
C ALA A 81 -21.04 21.52 -21.54
N TYR A 82 -21.11 20.20 -21.43
CA TYR A 82 -22.32 19.46 -21.10
C TYR A 82 -22.54 19.42 -19.58
N LEU A 83 -23.76 19.68 -19.13
CA LEU A 83 -24.15 19.72 -17.72
C LEU A 83 -25.06 18.54 -17.30
N GLY A 84 -25.73 17.88 -18.23
CA GLY A 84 -26.61 16.75 -17.93
C GLY A 84 -28.10 17.04 -18.14
N LYS A 85 -28.96 16.17 -17.60
CA LYS A 85 -30.41 16.39 -17.53
C LYS A 85 -30.76 17.25 -16.32
N SER A 86 -32.06 17.69 -16.25
CA SER A 86 -32.53 18.53 -15.14
C SER A 86 -32.33 17.89 -13.77
N GLU A 87 -32.41 16.58 -13.66
CA GLU A 87 -32.28 15.81 -12.43
C GLU A 87 -30.82 15.74 -11.94
N GLU A 88 -29.86 15.99 -12.83
CA GLU A 88 -28.42 15.92 -12.58
C GLU A 88 -27.79 17.31 -12.26
N MET A 89 -28.63 18.37 -12.21
CA MET A 89 -28.19 19.74 -12.05
C MET A 89 -27.93 20.11 -10.59
N THR A 90 -26.75 19.74 -10.10
CA THR A 90 -26.26 20.06 -8.76
C THR A 90 -25.33 21.27 -8.77
N LEU A 91 -25.16 21.95 -7.64
CA LEU A 91 -24.20 23.04 -7.48
C LEU A 91 -22.77 22.58 -7.74
N GLN A 92 -22.43 21.39 -7.28
CA GLN A 92 -21.11 20.77 -7.50
C GLN A 92 -20.83 20.62 -9.00
N ARG A 93 -21.82 20.17 -9.79
CA ARG A 93 -21.69 19.99 -11.24
C ARG A 93 -21.55 21.33 -11.97
N LEU A 94 -22.30 22.35 -11.54
CA LEU A 94 -22.17 23.72 -12.07
C LEU A 94 -20.76 24.28 -11.81
N ASN A 95 -20.23 24.11 -10.61
CA ASN A 95 -18.88 24.56 -10.24
C ASN A 95 -17.79 23.82 -11.01
N CYS A 96 -17.85 22.48 -11.11
CA CYS A 96 -16.87 21.69 -11.88
C CYS A 96 -16.81 22.12 -13.35
N VAL A 97 -17.97 22.32 -13.99
CA VAL A 97 -18.02 22.71 -15.40
C VAL A 97 -17.56 24.17 -15.58
N ALA A 98 -17.86 25.07 -14.64
CA ALA A 98 -17.38 26.43 -14.67
C ALA A 98 -15.84 26.50 -14.56
N THR A 99 -15.25 25.73 -13.68
CA THR A 99 -13.79 25.64 -13.53
C THR A 99 -13.13 25.05 -14.78
N ALA A 100 -13.71 24.00 -15.37
CA ALA A 100 -13.20 23.37 -16.60
C ALA A 100 -13.26 24.32 -17.80
N LEU A 101 -14.32 25.14 -17.92
CA LEU A 101 -14.48 26.15 -19.01
C LEU A 101 -13.56 27.35 -18.84
N ALA A 102 -13.11 27.64 -17.62
CA ALA A 102 -12.23 28.79 -17.34
C ALA A 102 -10.73 28.44 -17.48
N GLY A 103 -10.36 27.15 -17.42
CA GLY A 103 -8.97 26.67 -17.45
C GLY A 103 -8.45 26.25 -18.83
N GLN A 104 -9.20 26.46 -19.93
CA GLN A 104 -8.76 26.10 -21.29
C GLN A 104 -7.97 27.23 -21.96
N ASP A 105 -6.71 27.38 -21.60
CA ASP A 105 -5.69 28.05 -22.40
C ASP A 105 -4.67 26.99 -22.86
N ASN A 106 -4.99 26.22 -23.91
CA ASN A 106 -4.00 25.62 -24.82
C ASN A 106 -4.69 25.07 -26.06
N ASP A 107 -4.12 25.37 -27.20
CA ASP A 107 -4.54 24.92 -28.51
C ASP A 107 -4.56 23.40 -28.61
N ASP A 108 -5.76 22.84 -28.76
CA ASP A 108 -6.00 21.75 -29.72
C ASP A 108 -7.51 21.51 -29.84
N GLU A 109 -7.98 21.60 -31.06
CA GLU A 109 -9.29 21.12 -31.50
C GLU A 109 -9.31 19.60 -31.48
N ALA A 110 -9.59 19.00 -30.34
CA ALA A 110 -9.92 17.59 -30.24
C ALA A 110 -10.96 17.36 -29.14
N LEU A 111 -12.21 17.22 -29.59
CA LEU A 111 -13.25 16.44 -28.92
C LEU A 111 -13.26 16.53 -27.38
N VAL A 112 -13.90 17.56 -26.87
CA VAL A 112 -14.44 17.47 -25.49
C VAL A 112 -15.60 16.46 -25.55
N GLY A 113 -15.25 15.18 -25.59
CA GLY A 113 -16.13 14.10 -25.22
C GLY A 113 -16.47 14.26 -23.73
N ASP A 114 -17.68 13.96 -23.40
CA ASP A 114 -18.25 14.01 -22.05
C ASP A 114 -17.26 13.39 -21.04
N PRO A 115 -16.62 14.17 -20.13
CA PRO A 115 -15.75 13.58 -19.09
C PRO A 115 -16.53 12.71 -18.08
N PHE A 116 -17.85 12.61 -18.24
CA PHE A 116 -18.76 11.80 -17.46
C PHE A 116 -19.50 10.73 -18.29
N ALA A 117 -19.10 10.48 -19.55
CA ALA A 117 -19.72 9.46 -20.39
C ALA A 117 -19.59 8.03 -19.83
N THR A 118 -18.71 7.80 -18.86
CA THR A 118 -18.60 6.56 -18.09
C THR A 118 -19.64 6.39 -16.98
N SER A 119 -20.37 7.46 -16.60
CA SER A 119 -21.35 7.39 -15.51
C SER A 119 -22.79 7.15 -15.99
N THR A 120 -23.09 7.33 -17.27
CA THR A 120 -24.47 7.19 -17.80
C THR A 120 -24.86 5.75 -18.18
N LEU A 121 -23.95 4.80 -18.13
CA LEU A 121 -24.28 3.36 -18.25
C LEU A 121 -24.76 2.74 -16.93
N PHE A 122 -24.63 3.45 -15.80
CA PHE A 122 -24.96 2.93 -14.48
C PHE A 122 -26.35 3.30 -13.93
N HIS A 123 -27.20 4.01 -14.68
CA HIS A 123 -28.49 4.48 -14.15
C HIS A 123 -29.74 3.83 -14.77
N GLN A 124 -29.59 2.85 -15.65
CA GLN A 124 -30.77 2.19 -16.24
C GLN A 124 -31.09 0.77 -15.72
N GLU A 125 -30.25 0.22 -14.79
CA GLU A 125 -30.48 -1.11 -14.21
C GLU A 125 -30.59 -1.14 -12.69
N ARG A 126 -31.08 -0.07 -12.07
CA ARG A 126 -31.37 -0.04 -10.63
C ARG A 126 -32.79 -0.45 -10.30
N MET A 127 -33.18 -1.65 -10.68
CA MET A 127 -34.26 -2.38 -9.99
C MET A 127 -34.12 -3.89 -10.27
N SER A 128 -33.35 -4.58 -9.50
CA SER A 128 -33.14 -6.03 -9.35
C SER A 128 -31.69 -6.43 -9.59
N THR A 129 -30.84 -6.33 -8.62
CA THR A 129 -29.58 -7.04 -8.34
C THR A 129 -28.59 -6.15 -7.59
N SER A 130 -28.91 -5.81 -6.33
CA SER A 130 -28.01 -5.01 -5.49
C SER A 130 -26.79 -5.79 -4.97
N ASP A 131 -26.78 -7.11 -5.12
CA ASP A 131 -25.69 -7.93 -4.57
C ASP A 131 -24.61 -8.32 -5.59
N GLN A 132 -24.94 -8.36 -6.90
CA GLN A 132 -23.95 -8.66 -7.94
C GLN A 132 -23.11 -7.45 -8.41
N VAL A 133 -23.65 -6.23 -8.32
CA VAL A 133 -22.95 -5.02 -8.76
C VAL A 133 -21.86 -4.59 -7.76
N ALA A 134 -22.07 -4.85 -6.46
CA ALA A 134 -21.05 -4.62 -5.45
C ALA A 134 -19.85 -5.58 -5.56
N GLU A 135 -20.06 -6.82 -6.02
CA GLU A 135 -19.00 -7.77 -6.31
C GLU A 135 -18.21 -7.40 -7.57
N ASP A 136 -18.86 -6.87 -8.61
CA ASP A 136 -18.18 -6.47 -9.86
C ASP A 136 -17.40 -5.16 -9.71
N GLU A 137 -17.86 -4.17 -8.97
CA GLU A 137 -17.06 -2.97 -8.64
C GLU A 137 -15.88 -3.28 -7.70
N LEU A 138 -16.05 -4.22 -6.77
CA LEU A 138 -14.97 -4.77 -5.93
C LEU A 138 -13.96 -5.57 -6.77
N LEU A 139 -14.41 -6.31 -7.78
CA LEU A 139 -13.56 -7.06 -8.71
C LEU A 139 -12.79 -6.13 -9.66
N VAL A 140 -13.37 -5.03 -10.12
CA VAL A 140 -12.70 -4.02 -10.94
C VAL A 140 -11.69 -3.23 -10.11
N SER A 141 -12.03 -2.81 -8.89
CA SER A 141 -11.10 -2.19 -7.95
C SER A 141 -9.98 -3.15 -7.53
N ARG A 142 -10.28 -4.44 -7.37
CA ARG A 142 -9.31 -5.51 -7.11
C ARG A 142 -8.40 -5.77 -8.32
N ARG A 143 -8.95 -5.74 -9.55
CA ARG A 143 -8.14 -5.87 -10.79
C ARG A 143 -7.20 -4.69 -10.99
N ASP A 144 -7.62 -3.48 -10.67
CA ASP A 144 -6.76 -2.29 -10.83
C ASP A 144 -5.73 -2.16 -9.70
N PHE A 145 -6.04 -2.61 -8.48
CA PHE A 145 -5.06 -2.72 -7.39
C PHE A 145 -4.00 -3.79 -7.66
N LEU A 146 -4.40 -4.92 -8.27
CA LEU A 146 -3.49 -6.01 -8.66
C LEU A 146 -2.68 -5.67 -9.91
N LYS A 147 -3.18 -4.81 -10.81
CA LYS A 147 -2.43 -4.34 -12.00
C LYS A 147 -1.29 -3.38 -11.68
N THR A 148 -1.31 -2.70 -10.55
CA THR A 148 -0.26 -1.76 -10.13
C THR A 148 0.87 -2.41 -9.34
N ALA A 149 0.70 -3.62 -8.80
CA ALA A 149 1.63 -4.20 -7.83
C ALA A 149 2.75 -5.08 -8.43
N ALA A 150 2.61 -5.63 -9.64
CA ALA A 150 3.66 -6.46 -10.25
C ALA A 150 3.47 -6.61 -11.77
N ALA A 151 3.60 -5.51 -12.50
CA ALA A 151 3.64 -5.60 -13.95
C ALA A 151 4.86 -6.43 -14.38
N LEU A 152 4.62 -7.46 -15.20
CA LEU A 152 5.71 -8.18 -15.85
C LEU A 152 6.59 -7.19 -16.64
N PRO A 153 7.93 -7.36 -16.63
CA PRO A 153 8.81 -6.52 -17.43
C PRO A 153 8.38 -6.50 -18.91
N VAL A 154 8.20 -5.31 -19.47
CA VAL A 154 7.83 -5.13 -20.87
C VAL A 154 9.10 -4.99 -21.71
N TYR A 155 9.31 -5.88 -22.67
CA TYR A 155 10.42 -5.79 -23.63
C TYR A 155 9.91 -5.22 -24.93
N LEU A 156 10.57 -4.17 -25.43
CA LEU A 156 10.24 -3.50 -26.70
C LEU A 156 10.64 -4.29 -27.94
N THR A 157 11.45 -5.36 -27.78
CA THR A 157 11.93 -6.19 -28.87
C THR A 157 11.35 -7.60 -28.76
N PRO A 158 11.00 -8.26 -29.89
CA PRO A 158 10.48 -9.62 -29.87
C PRO A 158 11.50 -10.62 -29.32
N LEU A 159 11.01 -11.72 -28.76
CA LEU A 159 11.82 -12.87 -28.41
C LEU A 159 12.01 -13.71 -29.66
N LEU A 160 13.26 -13.90 -30.11
CA LEU A 160 13.58 -14.57 -31.36
C LEU A 160 14.02 -16.01 -31.13
N GLY A 161 13.52 -16.93 -31.96
CA GLY A 161 13.93 -18.32 -32.05
C GLY A 161 13.78 -19.12 -30.76
N ARG A 162 12.74 -18.79 -29.96
CA ARG A 162 12.41 -19.41 -28.69
C ARG A 162 10.95 -19.90 -28.62
N GLU A 163 10.30 -19.95 -29.77
CA GLU A 163 8.88 -20.30 -29.86
C GLU A 163 8.64 -21.72 -29.32
N GLN A 164 9.57 -22.63 -29.62
CA GLN A 164 9.49 -24.02 -29.18
C GLN A 164 9.69 -24.12 -27.65
N GLU A 165 10.74 -23.47 -27.10
CA GLU A 165 10.98 -23.47 -25.65
C GLU A 165 9.85 -22.78 -24.88
N VAL A 166 9.27 -21.69 -25.42
CA VAL A 166 8.07 -21.04 -24.84
C VAL A 166 6.94 -22.06 -24.74
N GLN A 167 6.67 -22.81 -25.83
CA GLN A 167 5.60 -23.79 -25.86
C GLN A 167 5.87 -24.98 -24.93
N GLU A 168 7.09 -25.47 -24.87
CA GLU A 168 7.47 -26.57 -23.98
C GLU A 168 7.32 -26.19 -22.50
N VAL A 169 7.84 -25.01 -22.11
CA VAL A 169 7.73 -24.49 -20.74
C VAL A 169 6.28 -24.21 -20.37
N PHE A 170 5.49 -23.66 -21.31
CA PHE A 170 4.06 -23.42 -21.15
C PHE A 170 3.30 -24.73 -20.86
N LEU A 171 3.53 -25.78 -21.67
CA LEU A 171 2.89 -27.08 -21.49
C LEU A 171 3.33 -27.77 -20.19
N LEU A 172 4.60 -27.62 -19.79
CA LEU A 172 5.09 -28.14 -18.50
C LEU A 172 4.37 -27.48 -17.33
N LEU A 173 4.21 -26.16 -17.35
CA LEU A 173 3.54 -25.43 -16.28
C LEU A 173 2.03 -25.66 -16.23
N GLN A 174 1.40 -26.15 -17.29
CA GLN A 174 0.00 -26.57 -17.25
C GLN A 174 -0.21 -27.91 -16.54
N ARG A 175 0.80 -28.78 -16.48
CA ARG A 175 0.68 -30.10 -15.81
C ARG A 175 0.47 -29.90 -14.32
N PRO A 176 -0.54 -30.58 -13.70
CA PRO A 176 -0.81 -30.44 -12.25
C PRO A 176 0.36 -30.84 -11.35
N GLU A 177 1.15 -31.83 -11.78
CA GLU A 177 2.31 -32.37 -11.05
C GLU A 177 3.52 -31.43 -11.09
N VAL A 178 3.61 -30.52 -12.09
CA VAL A 178 4.71 -29.55 -12.22
C VAL A 178 4.36 -28.28 -11.48
N ARG A 179 4.86 -28.16 -10.28
CA ARG A 179 4.59 -26.99 -9.42
C ARG A 179 5.83 -26.12 -9.21
N LEU A 180 7.02 -26.65 -9.42
CA LEU A 180 8.29 -25.93 -9.39
C LEU A 180 9.06 -26.24 -10.67
N LEU A 181 9.27 -25.24 -11.49
CA LEU A 181 10.06 -25.35 -12.73
C LEU A 181 11.23 -24.37 -12.66
N THR A 182 12.44 -24.88 -12.83
CA THR A 182 13.67 -24.06 -12.84
C THR A 182 14.23 -24.00 -14.24
N LEU A 183 14.27 -22.78 -14.82
CA LEU A 183 14.99 -22.48 -16.05
C LEU A 183 16.47 -22.33 -15.73
N THR A 184 17.29 -23.24 -16.21
CA THR A 184 18.74 -23.25 -15.94
C THR A 184 19.54 -22.88 -17.19
N GLY A 185 20.70 -22.27 -16.98
CA GLY A 185 21.63 -21.94 -18.07
C GLY A 185 22.55 -20.76 -17.69
N PRO A 186 23.61 -20.51 -18.47
CA PRO A 186 24.55 -19.43 -18.18
C PRO A 186 23.92 -18.05 -18.19
N GLY A 187 24.60 -17.06 -17.58
CA GLY A 187 24.19 -15.66 -17.67
C GLY A 187 24.06 -15.22 -19.13
N GLY A 188 23.15 -14.30 -19.44
CA GLY A 188 22.99 -13.76 -20.79
C GLY A 188 22.36 -14.69 -21.83
N ILE A 189 21.93 -15.91 -21.47
CA ILE A 189 21.26 -16.85 -22.39
C ILE A 189 19.79 -16.52 -22.66
N GLY A 190 19.20 -15.59 -21.92
CA GLY A 190 17.82 -15.16 -22.11
C GLY A 190 16.78 -15.82 -21.22
N LYS A 191 17.17 -16.45 -20.08
CA LYS A 191 16.24 -17.10 -19.13
C LYS A 191 15.12 -16.19 -18.69
N THR A 192 15.43 -14.97 -18.24
CA THR A 192 14.46 -13.98 -17.80
C THR A 192 13.49 -13.56 -18.91
N ARG A 193 13.98 -13.36 -20.14
CA ARG A 193 13.11 -13.04 -21.28
C ARG A 193 12.15 -14.18 -21.63
N LEU A 194 12.68 -15.41 -21.63
CA LEU A 194 11.88 -16.62 -21.85
C LEU A 194 10.80 -16.77 -20.78
N SER A 195 11.17 -16.62 -19.51
CA SER A 195 10.24 -16.77 -18.39
C SER A 195 9.12 -15.71 -18.39
N VAL A 196 9.45 -14.46 -18.73
CA VAL A 196 8.47 -13.37 -18.85
C VAL A 196 7.52 -13.63 -20.02
N GLN A 197 8.01 -14.10 -21.17
CA GLN A 197 7.17 -14.44 -22.32
C GLN A 197 6.19 -15.58 -21.99
N VAL A 198 6.67 -16.64 -21.34
CA VAL A 198 5.83 -17.76 -20.87
C VAL A 198 4.80 -17.27 -19.84
N ALA A 199 5.22 -16.45 -18.89
CA ALA A 199 4.37 -15.87 -17.88
C ALA A 199 3.24 -15.01 -18.48
N THR A 200 3.56 -14.24 -19.52
CA THR A 200 2.57 -13.46 -20.29
C THR A 200 1.51 -14.35 -20.92
N HIS A 201 1.92 -15.49 -21.54
CA HIS A 201 0.99 -16.44 -22.14
C HIS A 201 0.14 -17.19 -21.07
N LEU A 202 0.66 -17.35 -19.85
CA LEU A 202 -0.04 -18.01 -18.74
C LEU A 202 -0.92 -17.06 -17.90
N ALA A 203 -0.92 -15.77 -18.20
CA ALA A 203 -1.63 -14.77 -17.39
C ALA A 203 -3.15 -15.04 -17.29
N GLU A 204 -3.76 -15.56 -18.34
CA GLU A 204 -5.18 -15.94 -18.35
C GLU A 204 -5.45 -17.28 -17.64
N TYR A 205 -4.44 -18.14 -17.51
CA TYR A 205 -4.56 -19.44 -16.86
C TYR A 205 -4.59 -19.32 -15.32
N PHE A 206 -3.88 -18.36 -14.74
CA PHE A 206 -3.82 -18.14 -13.31
C PHE A 206 -4.82 -17.08 -12.85
N THR A 207 -5.92 -17.49 -12.24
CA THR A 207 -7.04 -16.62 -11.84
C THR A 207 -6.65 -15.50 -10.87
N ASP A 208 -5.66 -15.77 -9.99
CA ASP A 208 -5.14 -14.81 -9.03
C ASP A 208 -3.87 -14.08 -9.53
N GLY A 209 -3.49 -14.30 -10.79
CA GLY A 209 -2.48 -13.53 -11.49
C GLY A 209 -1.09 -14.16 -11.54
N VAL A 210 -0.17 -13.44 -12.19
CA VAL A 210 1.25 -13.78 -12.34
C VAL A 210 2.10 -12.66 -11.72
N TYR A 211 3.07 -13.03 -10.90
CA TYR A 211 3.87 -12.07 -10.13
C TYR A 211 5.36 -12.24 -10.41
N PHE A 212 6.03 -11.14 -10.79
CA PHE A 212 7.47 -11.12 -11.04
C PHE A 212 8.24 -10.73 -9.78
N VAL A 213 9.13 -11.62 -9.33
CA VAL A 213 9.95 -11.46 -8.11
C VAL A 213 11.42 -11.36 -8.50
N PRO A 214 12.00 -10.16 -8.62
CA PRO A 214 13.40 -9.97 -8.95
C PRO A 214 14.27 -10.19 -7.71
N LEU A 215 15.17 -11.18 -7.75
CA LEU A 215 16.11 -11.48 -6.66
C LEU A 215 17.56 -11.06 -6.98
N ALA A 216 17.82 -10.46 -8.13
CA ALA A 216 19.17 -10.00 -8.52
C ALA A 216 19.84 -9.10 -7.47
N LEU A 217 19.04 -8.38 -6.68
CA LEU A 217 19.48 -7.39 -5.69
C LEU A 217 19.42 -7.92 -4.25
N VAL A 218 18.99 -9.17 -4.07
CA VAL A 218 18.82 -9.78 -2.75
C VAL A 218 20.12 -10.47 -2.38
N SER A 219 20.83 -9.94 -1.39
CA SER A 219 22.13 -10.41 -0.94
C SER A 219 22.08 -11.49 0.15
N SER A 220 20.95 -11.60 0.88
CA SER A 220 20.77 -12.59 1.93
C SER A 220 19.63 -13.56 1.62
N PRO A 221 19.81 -14.87 1.85
CA PRO A 221 18.74 -15.88 1.73
C PRO A 221 17.50 -15.56 2.57
N ASP A 222 17.65 -14.89 3.69
CA ASP A 222 16.57 -14.54 4.60
C ASP A 222 15.64 -13.46 4.01
N LEU A 223 16.10 -12.70 3.01
CA LEU A 223 15.33 -11.68 2.33
C LEU A 223 14.46 -12.21 1.17
N VAL A 224 14.58 -13.48 0.79
CA VAL A 224 13.80 -14.07 -0.32
C VAL A 224 12.31 -14.08 -0.01
N VAL A 225 11.93 -14.57 1.16
CA VAL A 225 10.52 -14.59 1.59
C VAL A 225 9.95 -13.18 1.74
N PRO A 226 10.65 -12.23 2.37
CA PRO A 226 10.29 -10.81 2.37
C PRO A 226 10.07 -10.23 0.96
N THR A 227 10.95 -10.53 0.02
CA THR A 227 10.82 -10.03 -1.36
C THR A 227 9.61 -10.61 -2.08
N ILE A 228 9.34 -11.92 -1.94
CA ILE A 228 8.14 -12.55 -2.50
C ILE A 228 6.88 -11.91 -1.88
N ALA A 229 6.87 -11.76 -0.58
CA ALA A 229 5.76 -11.15 0.14
C ALA A 229 5.53 -9.69 -0.30
N GLN A 230 6.58 -8.92 -0.46
CA GLN A 230 6.54 -7.53 -0.94
C GLN A 230 5.89 -7.43 -2.32
N VAL A 231 6.29 -8.29 -3.25
CA VAL A 231 5.72 -8.32 -4.62
C VAL A 231 4.24 -8.66 -4.59
N LEU A 232 3.82 -9.52 -3.67
CA LEU A 232 2.42 -9.89 -3.46
C LEU A 232 1.64 -8.84 -2.63
N GLY A 233 2.29 -7.73 -2.27
CA GLY A 233 1.71 -6.72 -1.39
C GLY A 233 1.60 -7.15 0.06
N LEU A 234 2.24 -8.28 0.42
CA LEU A 234 2.31 -8.80 1.78
C LEU A 234 3.55 -8.23 2.47
N ARG A 235 3.42 -7.91 3.76
CA ARG A 235 4.52 -7.35 4.56
C ARG A 235 4.57 -8.06 5.90
N GLU A 236 5.76 -8.16 6.49
CA GLU A 236 5.98 -8.84 7.76
C GLU A 236 5.22 -8.19 8.91
N VAL A 237 4.66 -9.01 9.81
CA VAL A 237 3.89 -8.54 10.95
C VAL A 237 3.82 -9.62 12.02
N GLY A 238 4.35 -9.34 13.23
CA GLY A 238 4.29 -10.21 14.40
C GLY A 238 4.95 -11.57 14.23
N ASP A 239 4.83 -12.42 15.23
CA ASP A 239 5.53 -13.70 15.35
C ASP A 239 5.14 -14.82 14.35
N TRP A 240 4.12 -14.61 13.55
CA TRP A 240 4.02 -15.41 12.33
C TRP A 240 5.15 -14.97 11.42
N SER A 241 6.09 -15.86 11.24
CA SER A 241 7.13 -15.65 10.26
C SER A 241 6.46 -15.22 8.96
N LEU A 242 7.04 -14.27 8.26
CA LEU A 242 6.54 -13.85 6.93
C LEU A 242 6.26 -15.05 6.03
N SER A 243 6.96 -16.17 6.28
CA SER A 243 6.76 -17.47 5.66
C SER A 243 5.37 -18.04 5.94
N GLU A 244 4.87 -18.01 7.17
CA GLU A 244 3.54 -18.55 7.51
C GLU A 244 2.42 -17.71 6.94
N ARG A 245 2.61 -16.41 6.87
CA ARG A 245 1.65 -15.48 6.25
C ARG A 245 1.62 -15.58 4.75
N LEU A 246 2.79 -15.67 4.15
CA LEU A 246 2.91 -15.94 2.73
C LEU A 246 2.19 -17.26 2.40
N LYS A 247 2.33 -18.29 3.27
CA LYS A 247 1.61 -19.55 3.17
C LYS A 247 0.09 -19.33 3.28
N ALA A 248 -0.39 -18.63 4.31
CA ALA A 248 -1.81 -18.38 4.51
C ALA A 248 -2.42 -17.59 3.34
N TYR A 249 -1.74 -16.56 2.85
CA TYR A 249 -2.18 -15.80 1.68
C TYR A 249 -2.24 -16.62 0.40
N LEU A 250 -1.25 -17.50 0.20
CA LEU A 250 -1.11 -18.30 -1.02
C LEU A 250 -1.96 -19.57 -1.01
N CYS A 251 -2.41 -20.05 0.16
CA CYS A 251 -3.03 -21.35 0.34
C CYS A 251 -4.32 -21.55 -0.47
N GLU A 252 -5.12 -20.48 -0.62
CA GLU A 252 -6.39 -20.50 -1.36
C GLU A 252 -6.29 -19.90 -2.77
N ARG A 253 -5.08 -19.56 -3.24
CA ARG A 253 -4.89 -18.83 -4.49
C ARG A 253 -4.32 -19.71 -5.60
N HIS A 254 -4.75 -19.41 -6.82
CA HIS A 254 -4.25 -20.02 -8.04
C HIS A 254 -3.40 -19.00 -8.82
N LEU A 255 -2.10 -18.92 -8.51
CA LEU A 255 -1.19 -17.93 -9.07
C LEU A 255 0.17 -18.52 -9.47
N LEU A 256 0.89 -17.79 -10.33
CA LEU A 256 2.26 -18.08 -10.71
C LEU A 256 3.23 -17.06 -10.11
N LEU A 257 4.24 -17.54 -9.40
CA LEU A 257 5.39 -16.76 -8.98
C LEU A 257 6.52 -16.96 -9.98
N LEU A 258 6.94 -15.90 -10.65
CA LEU A 258 8.12 -15.87 -11.49
C LEU A 258 9.29 -15.29 -10.68
N VAL A 259 10.17 -16.17 -10.20
CA VAL A 259 11.29 -15.80 -9.31
C VAL A 259 12.57 -15.75 -10.13
N ASP A 260 13.12 -14.56 -10.31
CA ASP A 260 14.23 -14.30 -11.22
C ASP A 260 15.57 -14.15 -10.48
N ASN A 261 16.65 -14.69 -11.04
CA ASN A 261 18.03 -14.63 -10.52
C ASN A 261 18.22 -15.31 -9.16
N PHE A 262 17.72 -16.53 -8.99
CA PHE A 262 17.79 -17.27 -7.71
C PHE A 262 19.21 -17.72 -7.32
N GLU A 263 20.17 -17.71 -8.25
CA GLU A 263 21.55 -18.15 -8.04
C GLU A 263 22.27 -17.45 -6.86
N HIS A 264 21.89 -16.22 -6.53
CA HIS A 264 22.51 -15.46 -5.44
C HIS A 264 22.07 -15.95 -4.04
N VAL A 265 20.92 -16.62 -3.98
CA VAL A 265 20.25 -16.98 -2.73
C VAL A 265 19.85 -18.45 -2.66
N LEU A 266 20.66 -19.34 -3.25
CA LEU A 266 20.37 -20.79 -3.32
C LEU A 266 20.08 -21.43 -1.95
N LEU A 267 20.64 -20.91 -0.87
CA LEU A 267 20.37 -21.37 0.49
C LEU A 267 18.91 -21.15 0.92
N ALA A 268 18.17 -20.26 0.25
CA ALA A 268 16.74 -20.05 0.49
C ALA A 268 15.84 -21.07 -0.23
N ALA A 269 16.37 -21.95 -1.09
CA ALA A 269 15.58 -22.90 -1.85
C ALA A 269 14.64 -23.80 -0.99
N PRO A 270 14.99 -24.26 0.22
CA PRO A 270 14.07 -24.97 1.09
C PRO A 270 12.79 -24.19 1.42
N ARG A 271 12.83 -22.85 1.47
CA ARG A 271 11.67 -22.01 1.72
C ARG A 271 10.62 -22.12 0.60
N LEU A 272 11.06 -22.30 -0.66
CA LEU A 272 10.14 -22.52 -1.78
C LEU A 272 9.40 -23.85 -1.65
N VAL A 273 10.09 -24.91 -1.13
CA VAL A 273 9.45 -26.19 -0.85
C VAL A 273 8.38 -26.06 0.24
N GLU A 274 8.66 -25.32 1.29
CA GLU A 274 7.70 -25.07 2.36
C GLU A 274 6.44 -24.37 1.82
N LEU A 275 6.59 -23.36 0.94
CA LEU A 275 5.47 -22.67 0.31
C LEU A 275 4.65 -23.64 -0.56
N LEU A 276 5.32 -24.41 -1.42
CA LEU A 276 4.65 -25.36 -2.29
C LEU A 276 3.94 -26.49 -1.51
N THR A 277 4.49 -26.92 -0.40
CA THR A 277 3.88 -27.96 0.45
C THR A 277 2.61 -27.45 1.11
N SER A 278 2.61 -26.21 1.56
CA SER A 278 1.48 -25.61 2.29
C SER A 278 0.38 -25.08 1.36
N CYS A 279 0.72 -24.68 0.13
CA CYS A 279 -0.16 -23.93 -0.79
C CYS A 279 -0.40 -24.72 -2.08
N PRO A 280 -1.45 -25.54 -2.20
CA PRO A 280 -1.65 -26.46 -3.33
C PRO A 280 -1.91 -25.75 -4.67
N GLY A 281 -2.45 -24.53 -4.66
CA GLY A 281 -2.85 -23.77 -5.85
C GLY A 281 -1.72 -23.01 -6.53
N ILE A 282 -0.54 -22.83 -5.92
CA ILE A 282 0.53 -22.03 -6.50
C ILE A 282 1.48 -22.84 -7.36
N LYS A 283 2.05 -22.16 -8.37
CA LYS A 283 3.20 -22.65 -9.13
C LYS A 283 4.33 -21.63 -9.08
N ILE A 284 5.56 -22.13 -9.18
CA ILE A 284 6.77 -21.30 -9.12
C ILE A 284 7.62 -21.60 -10.36
N LEU A 285 7.92 -20.56 -11.13
CA LEU A 285 8.88 -20.57 -12.23
C LEU A 285 10.12 -19.81 -11.77
N VAL A 286 11.25 -20.51 -11.70
CA VAL A 286 12.51 -19.93 -11.23
C VAL A 286 13.48 -19.77 -12.40
N THR A 287 14.22 -18.68 -12.46
CA THR A 287 15.41 -18.55 -13.29
C THR A 287 16.64 -18.62 -12.40
N SER A 288 17.64 -19.44 -12.79
CA SER A 288 18.88 -19.59 -12.05
C SER A 288 20.02 -20.07 -12.96
N ARG A 289 21.27 -19.77 -12.60
CA ARG A 289 22.46 -20.35 -13.25
C ARG A 289 22.71 -21.78 -12.81
N ALA A 290 22.24 -22.16 -11.63
CA ALA A 290 22.39 -23.49 -11.04
C ALA A 290 21.04 -24.09 -10.68
N VAL A 291 20.98 -25.41 -10.58
CA VAL A 291 19.81 -26.13 -10.08
C VAL A 291 19.64 -25.92 -8.58
N LEU A 292 18.39 -25.85 -8.10
CA LEU A 292 18.09 -25.61 -6.70
C LEU A 292 18.34 -26.84 -5.80
N ARG A 293 18.32 -28.04 -6.38
CA ARG A 293 18.55 -29.35 -5.71
C ARG A 293 17.55 -29.63 -4.60
N ILE A 294 16.28 -29.32 -4.80
CA ILE A 294 15.19 -29.52 -3.85
C ILE A 294 14.13 -30.49 -4.41
N ARG A 295 13.32 -31.07 -3.52
CA ARG A 295 12.25 -32.00 -3.90
C ARG A 295 11.18 -31.32 -4.73
N GLY A 296 10.71 -31.99 -5.79
CA GLY A 296 9.67 -31.47 -6.69
C GLY A 296 10.17 -30.49 -7.72
N GLU A 297 11.49 -30.22 -7.80
CA GLU A 297 12.07 -29.39 -8.84
C GLU A 297 12.05 -30.10 -10.18
N HIS A 298 11.38 -29.49 -11.16
CA HIS A 298 11.52 -29.82 -12.57
C HIS A 298 12.54 -28.87 -13.19
N LYS A 299 13.40 -29.41 -14.07
CA LYS A 299 14.50 -28.63 -14.66
C LYS A 299 14.26 -28.48 -16.14
N PHE A 300 14.43 -27.27 -16.63
CA PHE A 300 14.44 -26.95 -18.05
C PHE A 300 15.76 -26.25 -18.39
N LEU A 301 16.57 -26.89 -19.21
CA LEU A 301 17.83 -26.30 -19.66
C LEU A 301 17.57 -25.40 -20.85
N VAL A 302 17.79 -24.10 -20.67
CA VAL A 302 17.72 -23.14 -21.79
C VAL A 302 18.94 -23.28 -22.66
N SER A 303 18.74 -23.65 -23.92
CA SER A 303 19.81 -23.85 -24.91
C SER A 303 20.28 -22.52 -25.51
N PRO A 304 21.48 -22.40 -26.04
CA PRO A 304 21.86 -21.31 -26.94
C PRO A 304 20.94 -21.20 -28.15
N LEU A 305 20.95 -20.04 -28.81
CA LEU A 305 20.22 -19.88 -30.08
C LEU A 305 20.78 -20.78 -31.14
N ALA A 306 19.93 -21.27 -32.05
CA ALA A 306 20.31 -22.15 -33.14
C ALA A 306 21.40 -21.53 -34.01
N LEU A 307 22.44 -22.32 -34.29
CA LEU A 307 23.63 -21.95 -35.04
C LEU A 307 23.68 -22.72 -36.36
N PRO A 308 24.24 -22.16 -37.46
CA PRO A 308 24.47 -22.88 -38.68
C PRO A 308 25.67 -23.82 -38.56
N ASP A 309 25.65 -24.91 -39.33
CA ASP A 309 26.84 -25.74 -39.56
C ASP A 309 27.80 -25.02 -40.53
N LEU A 310 29.02 -24.70 -40.07
CA LEU A 310 30.04 -24.01 -40.87
C LEU A 310 30.52 -24.79 -42.04
N ASN A 311 30.36 -26.14 -42.04
CA ASN A 311 30.75 -27.04 -43.12
C ASN A 311 29.70 -27.08 -44.24
N GLN A 312 28.43 -26.72 -43.91
CA GLN A 312 27.30 -26.75 -44.86
C GLN A 312 26.49 -25.47 -44.76
N LEU A 313 27.14 -24.32 -44.99
CA LEU A 313 26.44 -23.03 -44.94
C LEU A 313 25.42 -22.93 -46.08
N PRO A 314 24.12 -22.70 -45.78
CA PRO A 314 23.11 -22.46 -46.78
C PRO A 314 23.34 -21.16 -47.54
N ALA A 315 22.58 -20.94 -48.62
CA ALA A 315 22.62 -19.68 -49.35
C ALA A 315 22.34 -18.50 -48.44
N HIS A 316 22.93 -17.32 -48.72
CA HIS A 316 22.90 -16.14 -47.85
C HIS A 316 21.47 -15.72 -47.40
N GLU A 317 20.46 -15.91 -48.25
CA GLU A 317 19.06 -15.60 -47.92
C GLU A 317 18.45 -16.55 -46.89
N SER A 318 18.92 -17.79 -46.84
CA SER A 318 18.42 -18.80 -45.88
C SER A 318 19.12 -18.78 -44.52
N LEU A 319 20.16 -17.96 -44.38
CA LEU A 319 20.89 -17.88 -43.10
C LEU A 319 20.11 -17.18 -41.97
N LEU A 320 19.19 -16.29 -42.29
CA LEU A 320 18.31 -15.62 -41.32
C LEU A 320 17.32 -16.58 -40.63
N GLN A 321 17.20 -17.82 -41.14
CA GLN A 321 16.40 -18.86 -40.43
C GLN A 321 17.07 -19.34 -39.12
N TYR A 322 18.38 -19.06 -38.92
CA TYR A 322 19.09 -19.39 -37.71
C TYR A 322 18.94 -18.23 -36.73
N ALA A 323 18.29 -18.49 -35.62
CA ALA A 323 17.94 -17.46 -34.61
C ALA A 323 19.15 -16.65 -34.11
N ALA A 324 20.34 -17.26 -34.02
CA ALA A 324 21.55 -16.54 -33.62
C ALA A 324 21.95 -15.49 -34.67
N ILE A 325 21.86 -15.85 -35.98
CA ILE A 325 22.17 -14.92 -37.06
C ILE A 325 21.08 -13.85 -37.19
N GLU A 326 19.82 -14.24 -37.07
CA GLU A 326 18.70 -13.29 -37.08
C GLU A 326 18.86 -12.23 -35.99
N LEU A 327 19.11 -12.64 -34.73
CA LEU A 327 19.34 -11.71 -33.62
C LEU A 327 20.55 -10.80 -33.92
N PHE A 328 21.67 -11.37 -34.36
CA PHE A 328 22.86 -10.60 -34.68
C PHE A 328 22.55 -9.55 -35.74
N MET A 329 21.91 -9.94 -36.84
CA MET A 329 21.55 -9.04 -37.94
C MET A 329 20.55 -7.97 -37.54
N GLN A 330 19.54 -8.29 -36.74
CA GLN A 330 18.60 -7.27 -36.21
C GLN A 330 19.34 -6.21 -35.38
N ARG A 331 20.30 -6.60 -34.55
CA ARG A 331 21.13 -5.67 -33.80
C ARG A 331 22.07 -4.85 -34.71
N VAL A 332 22.60 -5.47 -35.74
CA VAL A 332 23.42 -4.76 -36.74
C VAL A 332 22.58 -3.73 -37.49
N TRP A 333 21.38 -4.08 -37.95
CA TRP A 333 20.50 -3.15 -38.67
C TRP A 333 20.00 -2.00 -37.77
N ALA A 334 19.80 -2.23 -36.48
CA ALA A 334 19.47 -1.15 -35.54
C ALA A 334 20.59 -0.09 -35.44
N ILE A 335 21.86 -0.48 -35.69
CA ILE A 335 23.02 0.41 -35.57
C ILE A 335 23.45 0.93 -36.97
N LYS A 336 23.32 0.10 -38.02
CA LYS A 336 23.71 0.36 -39.38
C LYS A 336 22.63 -0.16 -40.35
N PRO A 337 21.57 0.65 -40.58
CA PRO A 337 20.39 0.20 -41.36
C PRO A 337 20.74 -0.28 -42.79
N ASP A 338 21.77 0.30 -43.41
CA ASP A 338 22.22 -0.02 -44.77
C ASP A 338 23.09 -1.25 -44.84
N PHE A 339 23.35 -1.94 -43.73
CA PHE A 339 24.22 -3.13 -43.75
C PHE A 339 23.54 -4.29 -44.49
N GLN A 340 24.23 -4.82 -45.51
CA GLN A 340 23.74 -5.94 -46.34
C GLN A 340 24.51 -7.22 -46.06
N LEU A 341 23.78 -8.31 -45.99
CA LEU A 341 24.37 -9.66 -46.03
C LEU A 341 24.86 -9.95 -47.44
N THR A 342 26.14 -10.17 -47.60
CA THR A 342 26.77 -10.43 -48.91
C THR A 342 27.54 -11.73 -48.84
N PRO A 343 27.81 -12.38 -50.02
CA PRO A 343 28.64 -13.60 -50.05
C PRO A 343 30.02 -13.44 -49.39
N ALA A 344 30.55 -12.22 -49.34
CA ALA A 344 31.84 -11.93 -48.72
C ALA A 344 31.82 -11.85 -47.21
N ASN A 345 30.67 -11.48 -46.59
CA ASN A 345 30.55 -11.31 -45.12
C ASN A 345 29.71 -12.40 -44.42
N VAL A 346 28.96 -13.23 -45.19
CA VAL A 346 28.11 -14.33 -44.69
C VAL A 346 28.89 -15.30 -43.80
N ARG A 347 30.02 -15.83 -44.32
CA ARG A 347 30.81 -16.78 -43.58
C ARG A 347 31.45 -16.19 -42.31
N PRO A 348 32.10 -15.01 -42.36
CA PRO A 348 32.56 -14.34 -41.14
C PRO A 348 31.46 -14.10 -40.10
N ILE A 349 30.24 -13.71 -40.48
CA ILE A 349 29.11 -13.52 -39.53
C ILE A 349 28.71 -14.85 -38.93
N ALA A 350 28.59 -15.91 -39.69
CA ALA A 350 28.28 -17.24 -39.19
C ALA A 350 29.33 -17.72 -38.18
N GLU A 351 30.60 -17.54 -38.50
CA GLU A 351 31.74 -17.88 -37.63
C GLU A 351 31.76 -17.04 -36.36
N ILE A 352 31.44 -15.74 -36.41
CA ILE A 352 31.26 -14.89 -35.19
C ILE A 352 30.18 -15.48 -34.31
N CYS A 353 29.00 -15.80 -34.84
CA CYS A 353 27.89 -16.34 -34.09
C CYS A 353 28.23 -17.68 -33.42
N VAL A 354 28.96 -18.55 -34.14
CA VAL A 354 29.43 -19.83 -33.59
C VAL A 354 30.49 -19.61 -32.50
N LYS A 355 31.42 -18.68 -32.68
CA LYS A 355 32.46 -18.39 -31.68
C LYS A 355 31.95 -17.79 -30.38
N VAL A 356 30.80 -17.14 -30.42
CA VAL A 356 30.12 -16.64 -29.20
C VAL A 356 29.04 -17.61 -28.70
N ASP A 357 29.12 -18.90 -29.15
CA ASP A 357 28.23 -20.01 -28.73
C ASP A 357 26.72 -19.72 -28.89
N GLY A 358 26.33 -18.84 -29.80
CA GLY A 358 24.91 -18.44 -29.93
C GLY A 358 24.27 -17.82 -28.67
N LEU A 359 25.07 -17.30 -27.76
CA LEU A 359 24.60 -16.65 -26.53
C LEU A 359 24.02 -15.26 -26.86
N PRO A 360 22.73 -14.98 -26.60
CA PRO A 360 22.08 -13.72 -26.99
C PRO A 360 22.85 -12.47 -26.60
N LEU A 361 23.25 -12.35 -25.32
CA LEU A 361 24.02 -11.20 -24.86
C LEU A 361 25.38 -11.05 -25.57
N ALA A 362 26.07 -12.17 -25.82
CA ALA A 362 27.34 -12.15 -26.51
C ALA A 362 27.17 -11.75 -27.98
N LEU A 363 26.08 -12.19 -28.64
CA LEU A 363 25.71 -11.77 -30.00
C LEU A 363 25.41 -10.26 -30.06
N GLU A 364 24.66 -9.71 -29.11
CA GLU A 364 24.37 -8.27 -29.04
C GLU A 364 25.65 -7.44 -28.83
N LEU A 365 26.54 -7.87 -27.93
CA LEU A 365 27.83 -7.22 -27.72
C LEU A 365 28.73 -7.28 -28.95
N ALA A 366 28.75 -8.40 -29.70
CA ALA A 366 29.52 -8.54 -30.95
C ALA A 366 28.90 -7.69 -32.07
N ALA A 367 27.58 -7.68 -32.22
CA ALA A 367 26.88 -6.90 -33.23
C ALA A 367 27.12 -5.39 -33.05
N ALA A 368 27.18 -4.88 -31.84
CA ALA A 368 27.48 -3.47 -31.52
C ALA A 368 28.86 -3.03 -32.09
N ARG A 369 29.78 -3.97 -32.33
CA ARG A 369 31.13 -3.70 -32.84
C ARG A 369 31.20 -3.57 -34.37
N ILE A 370 30.14 -3.98 -35.09
CA ILE A 370 30.06 -3.82 -36.56
C ILE A 370 30.06 -2.34 -36.99
N ARG A 371 29.79 -1.42 -36.05
CA ARG A 371 29.96 0.01 -36.31
C ARG A 371 31.43 0.39 -36.59
N LEU A 372 32.37 -0.27 -35.90
CA LEU A 372 33.82 0.05 -35.94
C LEU A 372 34.61 -0.90 -36.82
N PHE A 373 34.21 -2.16 -36.93
CA PHE A 373 34.94 -3.22 -37.60
C PHE A 373 34.11 -3.88 -38.68
N SER A 374 34.77 -4.28 -39.83
CA SER A 374 34.13 -5.20 -40.74
C SER A 374 33.98 -6.59 -40.09
N PRO A 375 33.03 -7.44 -40.53
CA PRO A 375 32.86 -8.79 -39.97
C PRO A 375 34.17 -9.61 -39.99
N GLN A 376 34.98 -9.46 -41.03
CA GLN A 376 36.28 -10.17 -41.15
C GLN A 376 37.28 -9.74 -40.07
N VAL A 377 37.40 -8.42 -39.85
CA VAL A 377 38.30 -7.87 -38.81
C VAL A 377 37.77 -8.21 -37.39
N LEU A 378 36.44 -8.19 -37.20
CA LEU A 378 35.81 -8.56 -35.96
C LEU A 378 36.09 -10.02 -35.63
N LEU A 379 35.97 -10.94 -36.61
CA LEU A 379 36.27 -12.36 -36.46
C LEU A 379 37.72 -12.60 -36.07
N ALA A 380 38.67 -12.02 -36.79
CA ALA A 380 40.10 -12.17 -36.51
C ALA A 380 40.44 -11.74 -35.08
N ARG A 381 39.88 -10.62 -34.62
CA ARG A 381 40.10 -10.14 -33.24
C ARG A 381 39.49 -11.06 -32.18
N LEU A 382 38.33 -11.64 -32.43
CA LEU A 382 37.71 -12.63 -31.55
C LEU A 382 38.59 -13.92 -31.46
N GLU A 383 39.20 -14.33 -32.57
CA GLU A 383 40.10 -15.50 -32.60
C GLU A 383 41.38 -15.31 -31.79
N ASP A 384 42.02 -14.17 -31.92
CA ASP A 384 43.25 -13.86 -31.20
C ASP A 384 43.02 -13.85 -29.67
N GLN A 385 41.93 -13.30 -29.22
CA GLN A 385 41.60 -13.25 -27.79
C GLN A 385 41.19 -14.60 -27.19
N LEU A 386 40.38 -15.39 -27.90
CA LEU A 386 40.00 -16.71 -27.43
C LEU A 386 41.19 -17.67 -27.31
N ARG A 387 42.23 -17.51 -28.17
CA ARG A 387 43.47 -18.30 -28.10
C ARG A 387 44.34 -17.96 -26.89
N LEU A 388 44.36 -16.70 -26.45
CA LEU A 388 45.13 -16.25 -25.25
C LEU A 388 44.54 -16.75 -23.95
N LEU A 389 43.26 -17.15 -23.90
CA LEU A 389 42.51 -17.46 -22.69
C LEU A 389 42.34 -18.97 -22.40
N THR A 390 42.84 -19.87 -23.27
CA THR A 390 42.78 -21.31 -23.07
C THR A 390 43.81 -21.83 -22.03
N TYR A 391 44.60 -20.95 -21.43
CA TYR A 391 45.61 -21.28 -20.41
C TYR A 391 45.16 -20.92 -18.98
N GLY A 392 44.19 -21.62 -18.44
CA GLY A 392 43.79 -21.47 -17.04
C GLY A 392 42.57 -22.31 -16.73
N ALA A 393 42.81 -23.51 -16.23
CA ALA A 393 41.74 -24.40 -15.74
C ALA A 393 40.99 -23.75 -14.55
N SER A 394 39.75 -23.41 -14.69
CA SER A 394 38.85 -23.03 -13.60
C SER A 394 37.58 -23.88 -13.64
N GLU A 395 36.99 -24.16 -12.49
CA GLU A 395 35.79 -24.95 -12.29
C GLU A 395 34.51 -24.35 -12.94
N VAL A 396 34.65 -23.28 -13.71
CA VAL A 396 33.57 -22.54 -14.39
C VAL A 396 33.25 -23.19 -15.72
N SER A 397 31.98 -23.36 -16.05
CA SER A 397 31.55 -23.95 -17.32
C SER A 397 32.08 -23.16 -18.54
N GLU A 398 32.44 -23.83 -19.62
CA GLU A 398 32.98 -23.21 -20.84
C GLU A 398 32.12 -22.04 -21.37
N ARG A 399 30.78 -22.16 -21.27
CA ARG A 399 29.83 -21.12 -21.71
C ARG A 399 29.83 -19.88 -20.84
N GLN A 400 30.07 -20.02 -19.53
CA GLN A 400 30.21 -18.86 -18.63
C GLN A 400 31.54 -18.15 -18.90
N GLN A 401 32.59 -18.90 -19.26
CA GLN A 401 33.87 -18.32 -19.71
C GLN A 401 33.69 -17.54 -21.01
N THR A 402 32.93 -18.08 -21.96
CA THR A 402 32.66 -17.40 -23.25
C THR A 402 31.97 -16.06 -23.06
N LEU A 403 30.92 -15.98 -22.21
CA LEU A 403 30.23 -14.71 -21.93
C LEU A 403 31.18 -13.74 -21.22
N ARG A 404 31.88 -14.20 -20.16
CA ARG A 404 32.82 -13.37 -19.43
C ARG A 404 33.94 -12.84 -20.33
N ASN A 405 34.44 -13.66 -21.21
CA ASN A 405 35.46 -13.28 -22.21
C ASN A 405 34.91 -12.24 -23.20
N THR A 406 33.67 -12.38 -23.63
CA THR A 406 33.01 -11.40 -24.52
C THR A 406 32.80 -10.06 -23.82
N ILE A 407 32.41 -10.06 -22.54
CA ILE A 407 32.28 -8.82 -21.74
C ILE A 407 33.68 -8.20 -21.54
N ARG A 408 34.65 -9.01 -21.17
CA ARG A 408 36.06 -8.59 -20.99
C ARG A 408 36.60 -7.93 -22.25
N TRP A 409 36.42 -8.57 -23.40
CA TRP A 409 36.83 -8.01 -24.66
C TRP A 409 36.12 -6.67 -24.96
N SER A 410 34.83 -6.60 -24.71
CA SER A 410 34.07 -5.35 -24.83
C SER A 410 34.62 -4.24 -23.93
N TYR A 411 35.03 -4.58 -22.70
CA TYR A 411 35.65 -3.68 -21.76
C TYR A 411 37.07 -3.24 -22.20
N GLU A 412 37.92 -4.17 -22.72
CA GLU A 412 39.29 -3.87 -23.20
C GLU A 412 39.28 -2.95 -24.44
N LEU A 413 38.20 -2.94 -25.21
CA LEU A 413 38.00 -2.01 -26.34
C LEU A 413 37.57 -0.60 -25.93
N LEU A 414 37.27 -0.38 -24.65
CA LEU A 414 36.98 0.95 -24.14
C LEU A 414 38.23 1.79 -24.03
N SER A 415 38.12 3.09 -24.24
CA SER A 415 39.17 4.02 -23.86
C SER A 415 39.40 3.96 -22.34
N SER A 416 40.56 4.36 -21.86
CA SER A 416 40.88 4.38 -20.43
C SER A 416 39.83 5.13 -19.63
N ALA A 417 39.34 6.22 -20.15
CA ALA A 417 38.34 7.06 -19.51
C ALA A 417 36.96 6.34 -19.42
N GLU A 418 36.53 5.66 -20.49
CA GLU A 418 35.31 4.84 -20.50
C GLU A 418 35.44 3.63 -19.58
N GLN A 419 36.63 3.01 -19.48
CA GLN A 419 36.91 1.92 -18.54
C GLN A 419 36.75 2.36 -17.10
N HIS A 420 37.27 3.54 -16.76
CA HIS A 420 37.09 4.15 -15.42
C HIS A 420 35.62 4.40 -15.12
N LEU A 421 34.88 5.01 -16.06
CA LEU A 421 33.45 5.25 -15.89
C LEU A 421 32.66 3.94 -15.75
N PHE A 422 32.91 2.96 -16.63
CA PHE A 422 32.25 1.66 -16.60
C PHE A 422 32.41 0.95 -15.24
N ARG A 423 33.66 0.88 -14.70
CA ARG A 423 33.90 0.28 -13.39
C ARG A 423 33.12 1.00 -12.27
N ARG A 424 33.18 2.34 -12.28
CA ARG A 424 32.52 3.16 -11.25
C ARG A 424 31.01 3.04 -11.30
N LEU A 425 30.40 2.98 -12.48
CA LEU A 425 28.96 2.80 -12.65
C LEU A 425 28.43 1.45 -12.12
N SER A 426 29.30 0.45 -11.98
CA SER A 426 28.88 -0.87 -11.48
C SER A 426 28.42 -0.90 -10.02
N VAL A 427 28.70 0.16 -9.23
CA VAL A 427 28.21 0.26 -7.84
C VAL A 427 26.72 0.53 -7.74
N PHE A 428 26.11 1.09 -8.78
CA PHE A 428 24.69 1.36 -8.79
C PHE A 428 23.87 0.08 -8.85
N VAL A 429 22.78 0.06 -8.08
CA VAL A 429 21.88 -1.09 -7.91
C VAL A 429 20.49 -0.72 -8.39
N GLY A 430 20.01 -1.34 -9.49
CA GLY A 430 18.70 -1.02 -10.06
C GLY A 430 18.68 0.23 -10.94
N GLY A 431 19.84 0.65 -11.46
CA GLY A 431 20.01 1.76 -12.39
C GLY A 431 20.32 3.10 -11.70
N PHE A 432 20.58 4.12 -12.52
CA PHE A 432 21.01 5.44 -12.08
C PHE A 432 20.57 6.51 -13.10
N THR A 433 20.56 7.78 -12.68
CA THR A 433 20.34 8.96 -13.53
C THR A 433 21.67 9.48 -14.07
N VAL A 434 21.62 10.33 -15.10
CA VAL A 434 22.82 11.01 -15.62
C VAL A 434 23.44 11.87 -14.52
N GLU A 435 22.62 12.59 -13.73
CA GLU A 435 23.07 13.40 -12.58
C GLU A 435 23.86 12.57 -11.57
N ALA A 436 23.41 11.35 -11.24
CA ALA A 436 24.12 10.46 -10.31
C ALA A 436 25.48 10.01 -10.86
N ALA A 437 25.57 9.74 -12.15
CA ALA A 437 26.81 9.38 -12.82
C ALA A 437 27.80 10.56 -12.86
N GLU A 438 27.32 11.76 -13.17
CA GLU A 438 28.13 13.00 -13.16
C GLU A 438 28.68 13.30 -11.78
N TYR A 439 27.82 13.23 -10.75
CA TYR A 439 28.25 13.41 -9.36
C TYR A 439 29.34 12.42 -8.96
N LEU A 440 29.10 11.13 -9.22
CA LEU A 440 30.07 10.07 -8.91
C LEU A 440 31.42 10.32 -9.58
N TYR A 441 31.40 10.78 -10.83
CA TYR A 441 32.60 11.06 -11.58
C TYR A 441 33.33 12.31 -11.09
N ALA A 442 32.59 13.39 -10.80
CA ALA A 442 33.14 14.63 -10.27
C ALA A 442 33.77 14.45 -8.87
N ALA A 443 33.12 13.69 -7.98
CA ALA A 443 33.61 13.42 -6.63
C ALA A 443 34.94 12.67 -6.61
N LEU A 444 35.25 11.93 -7.67
CA LEU A 444 36.47 11.14 -7.83
C LEU A 444 37.58 11.89 -8.63
N GLY A 445 37.47 13.21 -8.77
CA GLY A 445 38.55 14.08 -9.21
C GLY A 445 38.87 14.09 -10.73
N ALA A 446 37.94 13.59 -11.57
CA ALA A 446 38.13 13.50 -13.00
C ALA A 446 37.39 14.63 -13.76
N SER A 447 37.94 15.81 -13.81
CA SER A 447 37.30 17.03 -14.33
C SER A 447 37.34 17.23 -15.86
N THR A 448 37.90 16.31 -16.65
CA THR A 448 38.14 16.53 -18.09
C THR A 448 37.26 15.70 -19.04
N LEU A 449 36.38 14.85 -18.52
CA LEU A 449 35.58 13.93 -19.32
C LEU A 449 34.16 14.47 -19.50
N ASN A 450 33.68 14.50 -20.71
CA ASN A 450 32.25 14.64 -20.95
C ASN A 450 31.57 13.30 -20.59
N VAL A 451 31.01 13.24 -19.38
CA VAL A 451 30.35 12.02 -18.85
C VAL A 451 29.21 11.59 -19.78
N LEU A 452 28.46 12.54 -20.32
CA LEU A 452 27.34 12.27 -21.23
C LEU A 452 27.81 11.57 -22.52
N ASP A 453 28.93 12.02 -23.13
CA ASP A 453 29.48 11.35 -24.33
C ASP A 453 29.95 9.93 -24.01
N SER A 454 30.53 9.72 -22.83
CA SER A 454 30.97 8.41 -22.39
C SER A 454 29.81 7.47 -22.08
N LEU A 455 28.71 7.98 -21.46
CA LEU A 455 27.47 7.23 -21.23
C LEU A 455 26.82 6.84 -22.56
N THR A 456 26.77 7.77 -23.52
CA THR A 456 26.28 7.52 -24.88
C THR A 456 27.12 6.45 -25.58
N SER A 457 28.43 6.51 -25.45
CA SER A 457 29.33 5.51 -25.99
C SER A 457 29.15 4.12 -25.37
N LEU A 458 28.91 4.05 -24.06
CA LEU A 458 28.63 2.78 -23.36
C LEU A 458 27.25 2.21 -23.75
N LEU A 459 26.25 3.07 -24.02
CA LEU A 459 24.95 2.67 -24.57
C LEU A 459 25.12 2.11 -25.99
N ASP A 460 25.83 2.82 -26.87
CA ASP A 460 26.16 2.39 -28.25
C ASP A 460 26.88 1.04 -28.27
N LYS A 461 27.71 0.77 -27.26
CA LYS A 461 28.45 -0.48 -27.08
C LYS A 461 27.67 -1.58 -26.38
N SER A 462 26.38 -1.37 -26.10
CA SER A 462 25.48 -2.29 -25.39
C SER A 462 25.97 -2.72 -23.99
N LEU A 463 26.79 -1.89 -23.37
CA LEU A 463 27.26 -2.09 -21.97
C LEU A 463 26.32 -1.41 -20.94
N LEU A 464 25.52 -0.47 -21.41
CA LEU A 464 24.40 0.14 -20.68
C LEU A 464 23.12 -0.04 -21.49
N GLN A 465 21.99 0.03 -20.80
CA GLN A 465 20.66 0.11 -21.39
C GLN A 465 19.94 1.32 -20.82
N SER A 466 18.98 1.88 -21.56
CA SER A 466 18.14 2.97 -21.11
C SER A 466 16.68 2.53 -21.07
N VAL A 467 15.95 3.00 -20.07
CA VAL A 467 14.48 2.88 -19.99
C VAL A 467 13.91 4.28 -20.06
N GLU A 468 13.13 4.56 -21.10
CA GLU A 468 12.37 5.78 -21.22
C GLU A 468 11.23 5.78 -20.20
N GLN A 469 11.16 6.80 -19.36
CA GLN A 469 10.04 7.06 -18.48
C GLN A 469 9.20 8.21 -19.04
N ARG A 470 7.89 8.09 -19.01
CA ARG A 470 6.93 8.96 -19.72
C ARG A 470 6.99 10.46 -19.43
N GLN A 471 7.76 10.96 -18.46
CA GLN A 471 7.90 12.39 -18.13
C GLN A 471 9.20 12.76 -17.39
N ASP A 472 10.13 11.80 -17.16
CA ASP A 472 11.38 12.02 -16.42
C ASP A 472 12.61 11.74 -17.31
N GLU A 473 13.79 12.16 -16.84
CA GLU A 473 15.07 11.81 -17.44
C GLU A 473 15.22 10.29 -17.62
N PRO A 474 15.85 9.83 -18.71
CA PRO A 474 16.07 8.40 -18.97
C PRO A 474 16.90 7.76 -17.85
N ARG A 475 16.46 6.62 -17.35
CA ARG A 475 17.20 5.84 -16.36
C ARG A 475 18.11 4.85 -17.06
N LEU A 476 19.38 4.86 -16.70
CA LEU A 476 20.41 3.99 -17.23
C LEU A 476 20.67 2.83 -16.26
N PHE A 477 20.95 1.64 -16.80
CA PHE A 477 21.30 0.47 -15.98
C PHE A 477 22.24 -0.47 -16.70
N MET A 478 23.01 -1.23 -15.92
CA MET A 478 23.82 -2.33 -16.41
C MET A 478 23.07 -3.65 -16.24
N LEU A 479 23.16 -4.53 -17.23
CA LEU A 479 22.74 -5.91 -17.05
C LEU A 479 23.60 -6.57 -15.96
N GLU A 480 23.00 -7.45 -15.15
CA GLU A 480 23.66 -8.01 -13.95
C GLU A 480 25.01 -8.66 -14.26
N ALA A 481 25.11 -9.46 -15.32
CA ALA A 481 26.39 -10.08 -15.71
C ALA A 481 27.48 -9.04 -16.07
N ILE A 482 27.07 -7.89 -16.64
CA ILE A 482 27.99 -6.79 -16.99
C ILE A 482 28.39 -6.04 -15.71
N ARG A 483 27.43 -5.82 -14.80
CA ARG A 483 27.65 -5.17 -13.51
C ARG A 483 28.61 -5.96 -12.62
N GLU A 484 28.40 -7.29 -12.50
CA GLU A 484 29.30 -8.20 -11.78
C GLU A 484 30.73 -8.10 -12.30
N TYR A 485 30.92 -8.13 -13.62
CA TYR A 485 32.24 -7.97 -14.23
C TYR A 485 32.84 -6.57 -13.91
N GLY A 486 32.02 -5.52 -13.96
CA GLY A 486 32.42 -4.17 -13.59
C GLY A 486 32.90 -4.07 -12.13
N LEU A 487 32.17 -4.70 -11.20
CA LEU A 487 32.56 -4.77 -9.78
C LEU A 487 33.86 -5.55 -9.57
N GLU A 488 34.06 -6.66 -10.28
CA GLU A 488 35.32 -7.39 -10.24
C GLU A 488 36.49 -6.49 -10.70
N CYS A 489 36.32 -5.78 -11.83
CA CYS A 489 37.32 -4.85 -12.34
C CYS A 489 37.55 -3.68 -11.37
N LEU A 490 36.51 -3.20 -10.70
CA LEU A 490 36.60 -2.13 -9.70
C LEU A 490 37.48 -2.56 -8.51
N LYS A 491 37.26 -3.79 -8.02
CA LYS A 491 38.07 -4.41 -6.96
C LYS A 491 39.52 -4.59 -7.36
N LEU A 492 39.77 -5.13 -8.58
CA LEU A 492 41.11 -5.37 -9.10
C LEU A 492 41.93 -4.07 -9.29
N ASN A 493 41.28 -2.95 -9.51
CA ASN A 493 41.91 -1.64 -9.63
C ASN A 493 41.93 -0.84 -8.32
N GLU A 494 41.54 -1.44 -7.17
CA GLU A 494 41.52 -0.80 -5.85
C GLU A 494 40.65 0.47 -5.78
N GLU A 495 39.66 0.60 -6.68
CA GLU A 495 38.76 1.75 -6.75
C GLU A 495 37.43 1.55 -5.95
N GLU A 496 37.21 0.35 -5.39
CA GLU A 496 35.90 -0.01 -4.81
C GLU A 496 35.53 0.91 -3.63
N GLU A 497 36.46 1.13 -2.71
CA GLU A 497 36.18 1.89 -1.49
C GLU A 497 35.84 3.35 -1.78
N THR A 498 36.65 4.01 -2.59
CA THR A 498 36.46 5.41 -2.97
C THR A 498 35.16 5.60 -3.76
N THR A 499 34.84 4.64 -4.66
CA THR A 499 33.65 4.70 -5.50
C THR A 499 32.38 4.50 -4.67
N ARG A 500 32.37 3.53 -3.76
CA ARG A 500 31.23 3.29 -2.86
C ARG A 500 31.02 4.46 -1.87
N CYS A 501 32.11 5.10 -1.43
CA CYS A 501 32.04 6.31 -0.61
C CYS A 501 31.37 7.45 -1.37
N ALA A 502 31.77 7.70 -2.60
CA ALA A 502 31.15 8.72 -3.46
C ALA A 502 29.68 8.41 -3.76
N HIS A 503 29.34 7.14 -4.02
CA HIS A 503 27.97 6.68 -4.19
C HIS A 503 27.12 6.95 -2.94
N ALA A 504 27.58 6.57 -1.76
CA ALA A 504 26.86 6.81 -0.51
C ALA A 504 26.72 8.31 -0.20
N SER A 505 27.74 9.11 -0.53
CA SER A 505 27.71 10.57 -0.37
C SER A 505 26.66 11.23 -1.29
N TYR A 506 26.51 10.74 -2.53
CA TYR A 506 25.45 11.21 -3.43
C TYR A 506 24.07 10.97 -2.85
N TYR A 507 23.80 9.74 -2.38
CA TYR A 507 22.51 9.41 -1.80
C TYR A 507 22.25 10.08 -0.47
N LEU A 508 23.29 10.36 0.31
CA LEU A 508 23.17 11.20 1.50
C LEU A 508 22.78 12.64 1.14
N ALA A 509 23.45 13.25 0.17
CA ALA A 509 23.11 14.60 -0.28
C ALA A 509 21.69 14.67 -0.87
N MET A 510 21.27 13.64 -1.58
CA MET A 510 19.90 13.50 -2.06
C MET A 510 18.91 13.44 -0.89
N LEU A 511 19.13 12.62 0.13
CA LEU A 511 18.28 12.52 1.32
C LEU A 511 18.21 13.84 2.09
N GLU A 512 19.31 14.55 2.25
CA GLU A 512 19.35 15.85 2.92
C GLU A 512 18.52 16.93 2.16
N LYS A 513 18.46 16.84 0.83
CA LYS A 513 17.58 17.67 -0.01
C LYS A 513 16.11 17.25 0.11
N VAL A 514 15.85 15.94 0.18
CA VAL A 514 14.50 15.37 0.22
C VAL A 514 13.85 15.51 1.60
N GLY A 515 14.62 15.29 2.69
CA GLY A 515 14.14 15.24 4.06
C GLY A 515 13.18 16.38 4.46
N PRO A 516 13.55 17.68 4.26
CA PRO A 516 12.66 18.81 4.57
C PRO A 516 11.34 18.82 3.79
N ASN A 517 11.31 18.18 2.62
CA ASN A 517 10.17 18.21 1.71
C ASN A 517 9.21 17.00 1.86
N LEU A 518 9.54 16.06 2.75
CA LEU A 518 8.73 14.86 2.97
C LEU A 518 7.36 15.11 3.61
N ASN A 519 7.10 16.31 4.14
CA ASN A 519 5.83 16.71 4.75
C ASN A 519 5.11 17.82 3.98
N GLY A 520 5.64 18.23 2.81
CA GLY A 520 5.11 19.34 2.02
C GLY A 520 4.10 18.92 0.93
N PRO A 521 3.61 19.88 0.14
CA PRO A 521 2.61 19.63 -0.91
C PRO A 521 3.12 18.71 -2.03
N GLU A 522 4.43 18.65 -2.26
CA GLU A 522 5.06 17.75 -3.24
C GLU A 522 5.48 16.39 -2.64
N GLN A 523 5.04 16.05 -1.44
CA GLN A 523 5.40 14.84 -0.69
C GLN A 523 5.38 13.57 -1.56
N ARG A 524 4.33 13.39 -2.39
CA ARG A 524 4.21 12.22 -3.26
C ARG A 524 5.38 12.10 -4.24
N LYS A 525 5.78 13.21 -4.88
CA LYS A 525 6.92 13.25 -5.82
C LYS A 525 8.23 12.78 -5.14
N TRP A 526 8.45 13.24 -3.91
CA TRP A 526 9.65 12.88 -3.16
C TRP A 526 9.63 11.42 -2.70
N PHE A 527 8.49 10.90 -2.30
CA PHE A 527 8.36 9.48 -2.00
C PHE A 527 8.53 8.60 -3.23
N ASP A 528 8.00 9.00 -4.39
CA ASP A 528 8.19 8.27 -5.64
C ASP A 528 9.66 8.28 -6.08
N LEU A 529 10.40 9.35 -5.80
CA LEU A 529 11.85 9.40 -5.98
C LEU A 529 12.57 8.41 -5.06
N LEU A 530 12.26 8.41 -3.76
CA LEU A 530 12.86 7.48 -2.80
C LEU A 530 12.55 6.02 -3.14
N GLU A 531 11.35 5.72 -3.63
CA GLU A 531 10.95 4.40 -4.10
C GLU A 531 11.82 3.93 -5.28
N ARG A 532 12.08 4.81 -6.25
CA ARG A 532 12.94 4.53 -7.41
C ARG A 532 14.39 4.29 -7.01
N GLU A 533 14.88 5.05 -6.03
CA GLU A 533 16.27 4.95 -5.56
C GLU A 533 16.45 3.99 -4.38
N HIS A 534 15.40 3.30 -3.93
CA HIS A 534 15.41 2.49 -2.73
C HIS A 534 16.52 1.43 -2.72
N ASN A 535 16.81 0.79 -3.86
CA ASN A 535 17.87 -0.21 -3.97
C ASN A 535 19.27 0.42 -3.83
N ASN A 536 19.49 1.59 -4.38
CA ASN A 536 20.75 2.32 -4.22
C ASN A 536 20.92 2.81 -2.76
N LEU A 537 19.84 3.27 -2.13
CA LEU A 537 19.81 3.66 -0.71
C LEU A 537 20.12 2.46 0.20
N ARG A 538 19.55 1.29 -0.08
CA ARG A 538 19.88 0.03 0.61
C ARG A 538 21.37 -0.31 0.46
N ALA A 539 21.92 -0.19 -0.75
CA ALA A 539 23.33 -0.47 -1.01
C ALA A 539 24.26 0.50 -0.26
N ALA A 540 23.91 1.79 -0.23
CA ALA A 540 24.66 2.81 0.51
C ALA A 540 24.62 2.54 2.03
N LEU A 541 23.44 2.21 2.55
CA LEU A 541 23.25 1.91 3.97
C LEU A 541 23.95 0.61 4.38
N GLN A 542 23.85 -0.45 3.57
CA GLN A 542 24.54 -1.72 3.81
C GLN A 542 26.07 -1.49 3.90
N TRP A 543 26.62 -0.75 2.93
CA TRP A 543 28.04 -0.47 2.89
C TRP A 543 28.54 0.35 4.09
N SER A 544 27.76 1.37 4.53
CA SER A 544 28.10 2.17 5.71
C SER A 544 28.12 1.32 7.00
N ILE A 545 27.19 0.36 7.13
CA ILE A 545 27.14 -0.58 8.26
C ILE A 545 28.34 -1.54 8.23
N GLU A 546 28.67 -2.09 7.06
CA GLU A 546 29.81 -3.03 6.88
C GLU A 546 31.15 -2.35 7.25
N ARG A 547 31.30 -1.07 6.92
CA ARG A 547 32.47 -0.27 7.31
C ARG A 547 32.45 0.18 8.77
N LYS A 548 31.33 -0.01 9.47
CA LYS A 548 31.10 0.56 10.80
C LYS A 548 31.21 2.10 10.82
N ASP A 549 30.85 2.74 9.71
CA ASP A 549 30.76 4.19 9.61
C ASP A 549 29.43 4.65 10.26
N ALA A 550 29.48 4.82 11.57
CA ALA A 550 28.33 5.14 12.40
C ALA A 550 27.64 6.45 11.97
N GLU A 551 28.42 7.47 11.65
CA GLU A 551 27.88 8.79 11.29
C GLU A 551 27.12 8.73 9.97
N LEU A 552 27.73 8.13 8.94
CA LEU A 552 27.11 7.98 7.62
C LEU A 552 25.83 7.11 7.70
N ALA A 553 25.87 5.99 8.42
CA ALA A 553 24.73 5.10 8.60
C ALA A 553 23.56 5.81 9.29
N LEU A 554 23.81 6.56 10.35
CA LEU A 554 22.80 7.34 11.07
C LEU A 554 22.21 8.45 10.19
N ARG A 555 23.05 9.20 9.46
CA ARG A 555 22.57 10.27 8.55
C ARG A 555 21.73 9.74 7.41
N LEU A 556 22.09 8.62 6.80
CA LEU A 556 21.29 7.96 5.75
C LEU A 556 19.93 7.46 6.29
N SER A 557 19.90 6.91 7.50
CA SER A 557 18.71 6.24 8.03
C SER A 557 17.68 7.19 8.67
N LYS A 558 18.08 8.36 9.18
CA LYS A 558 17.16 9.26 9.90
C LYS A 558 15.94 9.70 9.08
N ASP A 559 16.16 10.10 7.82
CA ASP A 559 15.10 10.58 6.93
C ASP A 559 14.35 9.43 6.26
N LEU A 560 15.02 8.28 6.03
CA LEU A 560 14.40 7.07 5.52
C LEU A 560 13.35 6.49 6.48
N SER A 561 13.47 6.73 7.79
CA SER A 561 12.50 6.26 8.78
C SER A 561 11.08 6.75 8.51
N TRP A 562 10.93 7.98 7.95
CA TRP A 562 9.64 8.54 7.57
C TRP A 562 9.09 7.92 6.28
N PHE A 563 9.96 7.70 5.29
CA PHE A 563 9.62 6.98 4.07
C PHE A 563 9.17 5.54 4.35
N TRP A 564 9.92 4.79 5.16
CA TRP A 564 9.55 3.42 5.54
C TRP A 564 8.19 3.37 6.26
N HIS A 565 7.91 4.34 7.13
CA HIS A 565 6.64 4.43 7.83
C HIS A 565 5.45 4.60 6.87
N LEU A 566 5.49 5.61 6.02
CA LEU A 566 4.34 5.99 5.20
C LEU A 566 4.13 5.08 3.99
N ARG A 567 5.21 4.58 3.39
CA ARG A 567 5.15 3.64 2.26
C ARG A 567 4.97 2.19 2.70
N GLY A 568 4.93 1.93 4.02
CA GLY A 568 4.66 0.61 4.59
C GLY A 568 5.83 -0.35 4.55
N TYR A 569 7.07 0.13 4.52
CA TYR A 569 8.30 -0.65 4.70
C TYR A 569 8.69 -0.72 6.18
N GLN A 570 7.70 -0.80 7.10
CA GLN A 570 7.93 -0.64 8.53
C GLN A 570 8.87 -1.68 9.12
N VAL A 571 8.75 -2.94 8.69
CA VAL A 571 9.58 -4.04 9.19
C VAL A 571 10.99 -3.95 8.63
N GLU A 572 11.13 -3.75 7.33
CA GLU A 572 12.45 -3.53 6.72
C GLU A 572 13.14 -2.31 7.36
N GLY A 573 12.40 -1.21 7.52
CA GLY A 573 12.90 0.00 8.16
C GLY A 573 13.39 -0.26 9.59
N ARG A 574 12.65 -1.07 10.36
CA ARG A 574 13.05 -1.43 11.72
C ARG A 574 14.32 -2.26 11.73
N GLN A 575 14.41 -3.30 10.88
CA GLN A 575 15.64 -4.11 10.76
C GLN A 575 16.86 -3.25 10.38
N TRP A 576 16.69 -2.30 9.47
CA TRP A 576 17.77 -1.38 9.14
C TRP A 576 18.16 -0.49 10.31
N LEU A 577 17.18 0.10 11.03
CA LEU A 577 17.44 0.97 12.17
C LEU A 577 18.10 0.21 13.33
N ASP A 578 17.70 -1.03 13.60
CA ASP A 578 18.32 -1.89 14.63
C ASP A 578 19.81 -2.16 14.28
N ARG A 579 20.10 -2.48 13.01
CA ARG A 579 21.47 -2.70 12.54
C ARG A 579 22.31 -1.41 12.60
N VAL A 580 21.72 -0.26 12.26
CA VAL A 580 22.39 1.05 12.35
C VAL A 580 22.66 1.41 13.81
N LEU A 581 21.70 1.20 14.71
CA LEU A 581 21.87 1.46 16.14
C LEU A 581 22.94 0.55 16.77
N ALA A 582 23.04 -0.71 16.30
CA ALA A 582 24.09 -1.63 16.76
C ALA A 582 25.52 -1.17 16.43
N VAL A 583 25.70 -0.41 15.34
CA VAL A 583 27.03 0.14 14.97
C VAL A 583 27.20 1.61 15.39
N SER A 584 26.25 2.20 16.11
CA SER A 584 26.20 3.64 16.42
C SER A 584 27.06 4.07 17.62
N GLU A 585 27.82 3.14 18.23
CA GLU A 585 28.73 3.48 19.35
C GLU A 585 29.80 4.49 18.89
N GLY A 586 29.98 5.58 19.65
CA GLY A 586 30.89 6.66 19.32
C GLY A 586 30.34 7.78 18.44
N ALA A 587 29.17 7.64 17.86
CA ALA A 587 28.50 8.70 17.09
C ALA A 587 27.87 9.76 18.02
N THR A 588 27.61 10.96 17.46
CA THR A 588 26.98 12.06 18.18
C THR A 588 25.61 11.69 18.76
N ALA A 589 25.37 12.04 20.02
CA ALA A 589 24.10 11.76 20.70
C ALA A 589 22.89 12.31 19.93
N SER A 590 23.04 13.48 19.29
CA SER A 590 21.95 14.10 18.50
C SER A 590 21.51 13.24 17.32
N LEU A 591 22.42 12.61 16.57
CA LEU A 591 22.08 11.71 15.47
C LEU A 591 21.45 10.40 15.98
N ARG A 592 21.98 9.83 17.05
CA ARG A 592 21.40 8.64 17.69
C ARG A 592 19.97 8.88 18.14
N VAL A 593 19.69 10.04 18.72
CA VAL A 593 18.34 10.46 19.13
C VAL A 593 17.37 10.53 17.95
N GLN A 594 17.82 11.06 16.80
CA GLN A 594 16.99 11.17 15.59
C GLN A 594 16.61 9.78 15.04
N VAL A 595 17.55 8.86 15.05
CA VAL A 595 17.31 7.48 14.58
C VAL A 595 16.46 6.72 15.59
N LEU A 596 16.69 6.85 16.90
CA LEU A 596 15.82 6.29 17.94
C LEU A 596 14.38 6.81 17.83
N HIS A 597 14.17 8.10 17.52
CA HIS A 597 12.85 8.64 17.27
C HIS A 597 12.13 7.95 16.10
N GLY A 598 12.86 7.69 15.00
CA GLY A 598 12.35 6.93 13.87
C GLY A 598 12.00 5.48 14.23
N ALA A 599 12.89 4.80 14.96
CA ALA A 599 12.73 3.42 15.42
C ALA A 599 11.53 3.29 16.38
N THR A 600 11.40 4.20 17.34
CA THR A 600 10.26 4.28 18.27
C THR A 600 8.93 4.38 17.50
N ARG A 601 8.86 5.25 16.49
CA ARG A 601 7.66 5.41 15.67
C ARG A 601 7.31 4.13 14.94
N LEU A 602 8.28 3.46 14.31
CA LEU A 602 8.02 2.20 13.62
C LEU A 602 7.55 1.11 14.59
N ALA A 603 8.16 0.98 15.76
CA ALA A 603 7.76 0.04 16.80
C ALA A 603 6.31 0.30 17.28
N LEU A 604 5.97 1.55 17.54
CA LEU A 604 4.64 1.98 17.99
C LEU A 604 3.56 1.64 16.96
N HIS A 605 3.85 1.90 15.69
CA HIS A 605 2.91 1.60 14.59
C HIS A 605 2.85 0.11 14.21
N GLN A 606 3.78 -0.70 14.70
CA GLN A 606 3.69 -2.17 14.63
C GLN A 606 2.93 -2.76 15.83
N GLY A 607 2.62 -1.96 16.85
CA GLY A 607 1.98 -2.41 18.10
C GLY A 607 2.96 -2.97 19.12
N ASP A 608 4.27 -2.84 18.90
CA ASP A 608 5.31 -3.24 19.85
C ASP A 608 5.53 -2.13 20.87
N PHE A 609 4.59 -2.02 21.80
CA PHE A 609 4.59 -0.95 22.80
C PHE A 609 5.71 -1.09 23.83
N TYR A 610 6.23 -2.31 24.03
CA TYR A 610 7.36 -2.54 24.94
C TYR A 610 8.65 -1.92 24.38
N GLN A 611 9.00 -2.28 23.14
CA GLN A 611 10.18 -1.71 22.47
C GLN A 611 10.03 -0.19 22.24
N ALA A 612 8.83 0.27 21.89
CA ALA A 612 8.56 1.69 21.73
C ALA A 612 8.80 2.46 23.04
N GLN A 613 8.37 1.90 24.18
CA GLN A 613 8.61 2.49 25.50
C GLN A 613 10.12 2.52 25.82
N GLU A 614 10.80 1.38 25.72
CA GLU A 614 12.22 1.26 26.01
C GLU A 614 13.08 2.24 25.16
N MET A 615 12.80 2.31 23.85
CA MET A 615 13.50 3.25 22.95
C MET A 615 13.21 4.70 23.31
N SER A 616 11.97 5.04 23.68
CA SER A 616 11.59 6.39 24.12
C SER A 616 12.26 6.80 25.43
N GLU A 617 12.37 5.88 26.38
CA GLU A 617 13.09 6.11 27.64
C GLU A 617 14.59 6.31 27.40
N LYS A 618 15.22 5.48 26.53
CA LYS A 618 16.61 5.68 26.11
C LYS A 618 16.82 7.03 25.43
N MET A 619 15.89 7.41 24.54
CA MET A 619 15.92 8.70 23.85
C MET A 619 15.80 9.85 24.85
N LEU A 620 14.87 9.77 25.82
CA LEU A 620 14.69 10.78 26.86
C LEU A 620 15.93 10.95 27.74
N ALA A 621 16.57 9.85 28.14
CA ALA A 621 17.81 9.87 28.93
C ALA A 621 18.93 10.62 28.17
N LEU A 622 19.19 10.22 26.89
CA LEU A 622 20.20 10.90 26.05
C LEU A 622 19.89 12.38 25.83
N CYS A 623 18.62 12.75 25.67
CA CYS A 623 18.22 14.13 25.46
C CYS A 623 18.36 14.98 26.74
N ARG A 624 18.14 14.39 27.92
CA ARG A 624 18.38 15.08 29.20
C ARG A 624 19.85 15.32 29.45
N GLU A 625 20.75 14.41 29.08
CA GLU A 625 22.20 14.57 29.14
C GLU A 625 22.71 15.68 28.19
N THR A 626 22.15 15.78 27.00
CA THR A 626 22.55 16.78 26.00
C THR A 626 21.82 18.12 26.15
N GLY A 627 20.77 18.21 26.95
CA GLY A 627 19.95 19.41 27.12
C GLY A 627 19.04 19.74 25.90
N ASP A 628 18.85 18.83 24.97
CA ASP A 628 18.02 19.04 23.76
C ASP A 628 16.51 19.02 24.09
N ARG A 629 15.98 20.22 24.40
CA ARG A 629 14.57 20.40 24.79
C ARG A 629 13.57 19.91 23.74
N ARG A 630 13.91 20.01 22.44
CA ARG A 630 13.01 19.57 21.38
C ARG A 630 12.82 18.06 21.41
N TYR A 631 13.90 17.31 21.51
CA TYR A 631 13.82 15.85 21.59
C TYR A 631 13.35 15.35 22.95
N ILE A 632 13.54 16.12 24.04
CA ILE A 632 12.86 15.85 25.32
C ILE A 632 11.35 15.88 25.11
N ALA A 633 10.82 16.95 24.49
CA ALA A 633 9.38 17.05 24.22
C ALA A 633 8.87 15.92 23.33
N LEU A 634 9.60 15.55 22.28
CA LEU A 634 9.27 14.43 21.39
C LEU A 634 9.28 13.07 22.11
N SER A 635 10.25 12.85 23.02
CA SER A 635 10.32 11.63 23.84
C SER A 635 9.11 11.50 24.76
N LEU A 636 8.77 12.60 25.45
CA LEU A 636 7.59 12.67 26.31
C LEU A 636 6.32 12.42 25.53
N ARG A 637 6.18 13.01 24.34
CA ARG A 637 5.04 12.77 23.45
C ARG A 637 4.91 11.28 23.06
N ARG A 638 6.02 10.62 22.69
CA ARG A 638 6.01 9.19 22.37
C ARG A 638 5.64 8.30 23.56
N LEU A 639 6.16 8.64 24.74
CA LEU A 639 5.77 7.94 25.96
C LEU A 639 4.27 8.16 26.28
N GLY A 640 3.75 9.36 25.99
CA GLY A 640 2.32 9.68 26.13
C GLY A 640 1.46 8.85 25.16
N GLU A 641 1.87 8.71 23.90
CA GLU A 641 1.21 7.84 22.90
C GLU A 641 1.22 6.36 23.35
N VAL A 642 2.36 5.86 23.86
CA VAL A 642 2.44 4.50 24.42
C VAL A 642 1.48 4.34 25.58
N ALA A 643 1.40 5.33 26.49
CA ALA A 643 0.50 5.29 27.62
C ALA A 643 -0.98 5.32 27.17
N GLU A 644 -1.34 6.12 26.14
CA GLU A 644 -2.69 6.13 25.54
C GLU A 644 -3.04 4.73 25.00
N MET A 645 -2.13 4.12 24.23
CA MET A 645 -2.34 2.78 23.65
C MET A 645 -2.51 1.70 24.73
N LYS A 646 -1.85 1.85 25.87
CA LYS A 646 -2.02 1.00 27.06
C LYS A 646 -3.19 1.40 27.93
N HIS A 647 -4.06 2.30 27.48
CA HIS A 647 -5.21 2.83 28.22
C HIS A 647 -4.88 3.51 29.56
N ASN A 648 -3.62 3.89 29.79
CA ASN A 648 -3.22 4.66 30.97
C ASN A 648 -3.35 6.18 30.67
N TYR A 649 -4.60 6.65 30.65
CA TYR A 649 -4.93 8.03 30.27
C TYR A 649 -4.38 9.08 31.25
N VAL A 650 -4.15 8.71 32.51
CA VAL A 650 -3.56 9.63 33.50
C VAL A 650 -2.09 9.89 33.16
N ALA A 651 -1.32 8.85 32.91
CA ALA A 651 0.08 9.00 32.52
C ALA A 651 0.20 9.67 31.14
N ALA A 652 -0.67 9.29 30.19
CA ALA A 652 -0.72 9.91 28.87
C ALA A 652 -0.95 11.43 28.96
N TYR A 653 -1.94 11.85 29.75
CA TYR A 653 -2.23 13.27 29.97
C TYR A 653 -1.01 14.01 30.50
N SER A 654 -0.39 13.50 31.58
CA SER A 654 0.75 14.17 32.21
C SER A 654 1.95 14.32 31.27
N LEU A 655 2.29 13.26 30.52
CA LEU A 655 3.40 13.24 29.58
C LEU A 655 3.18 14.15 28.37
N LEU A 656 1.97 14.14 27.82
CA LEU A 656 1.61 14.99 26.67
C LEU A 656 1.54 16.46 27.07
N GLU A 657 1.00 16.77 28.26
CA GLU A 657 0.95 18.15 28.78
C GLU A 657 2.36 18.71 29.03
N GLU A 658 3.27 17.93 29.66
CA GLU A 658 4.66 18.32 29.86
C GLU A 658 5.36 18.57 28.49
N SER A 659 5.14 17.69 27.50
CA SER A 659 5.63 17.87 26.14
C SER A 659 5.15 19.19 25.52
N LEU A 660 3.86 19.47 25.62
CA LEU A 660 3.24 20.69 25.07
C LEU A 660 3.76 21.97 25.72
N GLU A 661 3.91 21.98 27.04
CA GLU A 661 4.46 23.15 27.74
C GLU A 661 5.91 23.44 27.32
N LEU A 662 6.73 22.42 27.13
CA LEU A 662 8.07 22.58 26.57
C LEU A 662 8.03 23.19 25.17
N LEU A 663 7.17 22.66 24.26
CA LEU A 663 7.04 23.15 22.89
C LEU A 663 6.49 24.57 22.83
N LYS A 664 5.49 24.93 23.65
CA LYS A 664 4.96 26.29 23.77
C LYS A 664 6.04 27.26 24.28
N THR A 665 6.84 26.83 25.24
CA THR A 665 7.96 27.65 25.77
C THR A 665 9.02 27.86 24.71
N MET A 666 9.34 26.83 23.94
CA MET A 666 10.28 26.94 22.81
C MET A 666 9.73 27.85 21.73
N MET A 667 8.44 27.76 21.40
CA MET A 667 7.81 28.61 20.39
C MET A 667 7.89 30.10 20.72
N ARG A 668 7.84 30.48 22.02
CA ARG A 668 7.98 31.88 22.47
C ARG A 668 9.43 32.41 22.35
N ASN A 669 10.43 31.53 22.36
CA ASN A 669 11.85 31.91 22.55
C ASN A 669 12.75 31.62 21.34
N HIS A 670 12.22 31.17 20.17
CA HIS A 670 13.04 30.66 19.04
C HIS A 670 13.13 31.61 17.84
N SER A 671 14.23 31.40 17.06
CA SER A 671 14.48 32.09 15.78
C SER A 671 13.54 31.58 14.66
N PRO A 672 13.30 32.37 13.60
CA PRO A 672 12.38 32.01 12.50
C PRO A 672 12.63 30.65 11.87
N ASP A 673 13.89 30.23 11.72
CA ASP A 673 14.28 29.00 10.99
C ASP A 673 13.83 27.67 11.67
N GLN A 674 13.61 27.68 12.99
CA GLN A 674 13.16 26.49 13.73
C GLN A 674 11.65 26.49 13.99
N THR A 675 10.99 27.59 13.70
CA THR A 675 9.59 27.84 14.03
C THR A 675 8.66 26.78 13.41
N GLU A 676 8.87 26.40 12.15
CA GLU A 676 7.98 25.45 11.45
C GLU A 676 8.07 24.04 12.07
N THR A 677 9.28 23.58 12.40
CA THR A 677 9.46 22.26 13.03
C THR A 677 8.83 22.20 14.43
N ILE A 678 9.01 23.25 15.25
CA ILE A 678 8.40 23.35 16.58
C ILE A 678 6.86 23.40 16.44
N LYS A 679 6.35 24.20 15.49
CA LYS A 679 4.94 24.35 15.19
C LYS A 679 4.30 23.02 14.79
N ARG A 680 4.98 22.22 13.95
CA ARG A 680 4.53 20.88 13.55
C ARG A 680 4.46 19.95 14.76
N ASN A 681 5.47 19.93 15.61
CA ASN A 681 5.48 19.11 16.81
C ASN A 681 4.41 19.54 17.82
N LEU A 682 4.14 20.85 17.92
CA LEU A 682 3.04 21.39 18.72
C LEU A 682 1.68 20.91 18.19
N ALA A 683 1.49 20.94 16.87
CA ALA A 683 0.27 20.46 16.23
C ALA A 683 0.03 18.97 16.52
N TYR A 684 1.07 18.13 16.38
CA TYR A 684 0.97 16.71 16.76
C TYR A 684 0.66 16.53 18.25
N GLY A 685 1.31 17.26 19.16
CA GLY A 685 1.06 17.17 20.59
C GLY A 685 -0.36 17.59 20.99
N LEU A 686 -0.91 18.63 20.37
CA LEU A 686 -2.29 19.08 20.57
C LEU A 686 -3.29 18.02 20.11
N THR A 687 -3.06 17.43 18.93
CA THR A 687 -3.95 16.39 18.40
C THR A 687 -3.87 15.09 19.18
N ASP A 688 -2.70 14.70 19.72
CA ASP A 688 -2.55 13.51 20.58
C ASP A 688 -3.23 13.70 21.95
N LEU A 689 -3.15 14.90 22.52
CA LEU A 689 -3.77 15.18 23.83
C LEU A 689 -5.29 15.22 23.75
N ALA A 690 -5.85 15.64 22.62
CA ALA A 690 -7.29 15.87 22.46
C ALA A 690 -8.15 14.60 22.71
N PRO A 691 -7.87 13.41 22.14
CA PRO A 691 -8.60 12.18 22.48
C PRO A 691 -8.43 11.78 23.96
N VAL A 692 -7.27 11.98 24.56
CA VAL A 692 -7.02 11.63 25.96
C VAL A 692 -7.96 12.42 26.88
N ILE A 693 -8.18 13.70 26.58
CA ILE A 693 -9.12 14.56 27.32
C ILE A 693 -10.58 14.13 27.08
N SER A 694 -10.93 13.72 25.86
CA SER A 694 -12.28 13.25 25.56
C SER A 694 -12.65 11.99 26.35
N TYR A 695 -11.69 11.09 26.60
CA TYR A 695 -11.89 9.92 27.45
C TYR A 695 -12.11 10.26 28.95
N GLN A 696 -11.74 11.48 29.34
CA GLN A 696 -12.08 12.02 30.69
C GLN A 696 -13.42 12.73 30.71
N GLY A 697 -14.12 12.85 29.58
CA GLY A 697 -15.44 13.45 29.44
C GLY A 697 -15.47 14.93 29.08
N ASP A 698 -14.34 15.60 28.94
CA ASP A 698 -14.27 17.02 28.56
C ASP A 698 -14.17 17.16 27.00
N PHE A 699 -15.29 16.91 26.33
CA PHE A 699 -15.37 16.98 24.87
C PHE A 699 -15.15 18.40 24.33
N ALA A 700 -15.60 19.43 25.06
CA ALA A 700 -15.43 20.81 24.61
C ALA A 700 -13.94 21.19 24.48
N ARG A 701 -13.15 20.90 25.48
CA ARG A 701 -11.71 21.15 25.49
C ARG A 701 -10.99 20.25 24.47
N ALA A 702 -11.43 18.99 24.31
CA ALA A 702 -10.89 18.07 23.34
C ALA A 702 -11.06 18.60 21.89
N TYR A 703 -12.24 19.10 21.54
CA TYR A 703 -12.47 19.70 20.22
C TYR A 703 -11.61 20.93 19.97
N VAL A 704 -11.50 21.84 20.96
CA VAL A 704 -10.67 23.04 20.85
C VAL A 704 -9.22 22.67 20.53
N LEU A 705 -8.63 21.73 21.26
CA LEU A 705 -7.24 21.31 21.03
C LEU A 705 -7.06 20.59 19.69
N GLY A 706 -7.99 19.71 19.33
CA GLY A 706 -7.95 18.98 18.05
C GLY A 706 -8.03 19.93 16.84
N GLU A 707 -8.94 20.92 16.89
CA GLU A 707 -9.09 21.92 15.83
C GLU A 707 -7.90 22.90 15.81
N GLU A 708 -7.33 23.29 16.96
CA GLU A 708 -6.12 24.11 17.02
C GLU A 708 -4.95 23.38 16.34
N GLY A 709 -4.72 22.09 16.66
CA GLY A 709 -3.69 21.28 16.01
C GLY A 709 -3.93 21.14 14.50
N LEU A 710 -5.17 20.88 14.09
CA LEU A 710 -5.54 20.76 12.68
C LEU A 710 -5.37 22.08 11.91
N ALA A 711 -5.66 23.22 12.53
CA ALA A 711 -5.44 24.55 11.94
C ALA A 711 -3.94 24.79 11.68
N LEU A 712 -3.07 24.40 12.60
CA LEU A 712 -1.61 24.48 12.42
C LEU A 712 -1.13 23.61 11.26
N PHE A 713 -1.63 22.38 11.09
CA PHE A 713 -1.31 21.53 9.94
C PHE A 713 -1.79 22.13 8.63
N ARG A 714 -2.99 22.72 8.60
CA ARG A 714 -3.52 23.42 7.42
C ARG A 714 -2.67 24.62 7.03
N GLU A 715 -2.24 25.41 8.01
CA GLU A 715 -1.35 26.56 7.78
C GLU A 715 -0.01 26.16 7.17
N MET A 716 0.54 25.02 7.59
CA MET A 716 1.80 24.48 7.06
C MET A 716 1.62 23.68 5.75
N ASN A 717 0.38 23.50 5.25
CA ASN A 717 0.07 22.58 4.16
C ASN A 717 0.61 21.13 4.38
N ASP A 718 0.62 20.70 5.63
CA ASP A 718 1.08 19.35 6.02
C ASP A 718 -0.07 18.34 5.86
N TRP A 719 -0.14 17.72 4.70
CA TRP A 719 -1.23 16.79 4.36
C TRP A 719 -1.28 15.56 5.27
N THR A 720 -0.12 15.02 5.66
CA THR A 720 -0.05 13.88 6.60
C THR A 720 -0.55 14.31 7.97
N GLY A 721 -0.15 15.49 8.45
CA GLY A 721 -0.66 16.06 9.69
C GLY A 721 -2.17 16.32 9.66
N ILE A 722 -2.71 16.80 8.53
CA ILE A 722 -4.17 17.00 8.35
C ILE A 722 -4.91 15.67 8.48
N ILE A 723 -4.47 14.62 7.79
CA ILE A 723 -5.08 13.28 7.86
C ILE A 723 -5.03 12.74 9.29
N PHE A 724 -3.88 12.87 9.96
CA PHE A 724 -3.67 12.46 11.34
C PHE A 724 -4.61 13.21 12.29
N GLY A 725 -4.71 14.54 12.19
CA GLY A 725 -5.60 15.37 13.00
C GLY A 725 -7.07 15.03 12.80
N LEU A 726 -7.51 14.79 11.55
CA LEU A 726 -8.87 14.35 11.26
C LEU A 726 -9.18 13.00 11.92
N GLY A 727 -8.26 12.04 11.88
CA GLY A 727 -8.41 10.74 12.56
C GLY A 727 -8.56 10.88 14.08
N HIS A 728 -7.86 11.84 14.70
CA HIS A 728 -8.00 12.10 16.14
C HIS A 728 -9.33 12.81 16.49
N LEU A 729 -9.82 13.73 15.65
CA LEU A 729 -11.15 14.30 15.81
C LEU A 729 -12.25 13.24 15.71
N VAL A 730 -12.08 12.26 14.82
CA VAL A 730 -13.03 11.14 14.73
C VAL A 730 -13.05 10.32 16.03
N LYS A 731 -11.91 10.07 16.68
CA LYS A 731 -11.90 9.41 18.00
C LYS A 731 -12.73 10.17 19.03
N ILE A 732 -12.66 11.51 19.04
CA ILE A 732 -13.44 12.37 19.92
C ILE A 732 -14.95 12.24 19.61
N MET A 733 -15.32 12.28 18.32
CA MET A 733 -16.72 12.13 17.87
C MET A 733 -17.30 10.76 18.24
N ILE A 734 -16.48 9.69 18.12
CA ILE A 734 -16.87 8.35 18.57
C ILE A 734 -17.10 8.32 20.08
N ALA A 735 -16.20 8.92 20.86
CA ALA A 735 -16.34 8.98 22.31
C ALA A 735 -17.58 9.79 22.76
N GLU A 736 -17.95 10.83 22.03
CA GLU A 736 -19.17 11.63 22.25
C GLU A 736 -20.45 10.90 21.77
N GLY A 737 -20.31 9.92 20.86
CA GLY A 737 -21.44 9.18 20.25
C GLY A 737 -22.02 9.84 19.00
N ASP A 738 -21.33 10.83 18.40
CA ASP A 738 -21.72 11.44 17.13
C ASP A 738 -21.14 10.64 15.94
N TYR A 739 -21.67 9.43 15.75
CA TYR A 739 -21.21 8.51 14.72
C TYR A 739 -21.47 8.99 13.29
N GLY A 740 -22.52 9.81 13.08
CA GLY A 740 -22.83 10.33 11.75
C GLY A 740 -21.76 11.29 11.25
N ARG A 741 -21.36 12.24 12.10
CA ARG A 741 -20.28 13.18 11.78
C ARG A 741 -18.93 12.47 11.71
N ALA A 742 -18.68 11.51 12.61
CA ALA A 742 -17.47 10.70 12.60
C ALA A 742 -17.28 9.98 11.26
N TYR A 743 -18.33 9.35 10.72
CA TYR A 743 -18.27 8.66 9.43
C TYR A 743 -17.92 9.59 8.28
N ALA A 744 -18.57 10.75 8.16
CA ALA A 744 -18.32 11.70 7.08
C ALA A 744 -16.88 12.24 7.10
N VAL A 745 -16.38 12.63 8.28
CA VAL A 745 -15.01 13.13 8.45
C VAL A 745 -13.98 12.03 8.14
N GLN A 746 -14.27 10.81 8.55
CA GLN A 746 -13.39 9.67 8.34
C GLN A 746 -13.30 9.26 6.86
N GLU A 747 -14.42 9.30 6.13
CA GLU A 747 -14.47 9.03 4.69
C GLU A 747 -13.64 10.05 3.90
N GLU A 748 -13.73 11.34 4.27
CA GLU A 748 -12.90 12.39 3.69
C GLU A 748 -11.42 12.12 3.93
N ALA A 749 -11.02 11.81 5.18
CA ALA A 749 -9.63 11.51 5.53
C ALA A 749 -9.12 10.28 4.76
N PHE A 750 -9.90 9.20 4.68
CA PHE A 750 -9.57 7.99 3.94
C PHE A 750 -9.37 8.25 2.44
N SER A 751 -10.30 8.99 1.80
CA SER A 751 -10.18 9.36 0.39
C SER A 751 -8.89 10.13 0.10
N ARG A 752 -8.50 11.04 1.00
CA ARG A 752 -7.25 11.81 0.88
C ARG A 752 -6.01 10.93 1.05
N ALA A 753 -5.97 10.08 2.08
CA ALA A 753 -4.86 9.16 2.33
C ALA A 753 -4.64 8.20 1.16
N LYS A 754 -5.73 7.68 0.57
CA LYS A 754 -5.69 6.81 -0.61
C LYS A 754 -5.12 7.52 -1.84
N LYS A 755 -5.51 8.78 -2.10
CA LYS A 755 -4.97 9.58 -3.21
C LYS A 755 -3.46 9.83 -3.09
N MET A 756 -2.95 9.89 -1.86
CA MET A 756 -1.53 10.12 -1.56
C MET A 756 -0.71 8.82 -1.44
N ASP A 757 -1.34 7.66 -1.61
CA ASP A 757 -0.75 6.33 -1.43
C ASP A 757 -0.12 6.13 -0.03
N LEU A 758 -0.76 6.67 1.01
CA LEU A 758 -0.35 6.51 2.41
C LEU A 758 -0.93 5.20 2.95
N LYS A 759 -0.20 4.10 2.82
CA LYS A 759 -0.70 2.74 3.07
C LYS A 759 -1.11 2.51 4.53
N TYR A 760 -0.28 2.96 5.48
CA TYR A 760 -0.61 2.83 6.91
C TYR A 760 -1.86 3.63 7.27
N ASP A 761 -1.88 4.92 6.93
CA ASP A 761 -2.99 5.81 7.28
C ASP A 761 -4.29 5.34 6.62
N SER A 762 -4.25 4.96 5.34
CA SER A 762 -5.42 4.42 4.65
C SER A 762 -6.01 3.20 5.35
N THR A 763 -5.17 2.28 5.84
CA THR A 763 -5.61 1.08 6.56
C THR A 763 -6.22 1.44 7.91
N LEU A 764 -5.58 2.34 8.66
CA LEU A 764 -6.08 2.81 9.94
C LEU A 764 -7.44 3.51 9.80
N LEU A 765 -7.55 4.38 8.80
CA LEU A 765 -8.78 5.12 8.53
C LEU A 765 -9.91 4.19 8.09
N LEU A 766 -9.61 3.17 7.30
CA LEU A 766 -10.58 2.15 6.90
C LEU A 766 -11.06 1.32 8.11
N HIS A 767 -10.17 0.96 9.03
CA HIS A 767 -10.53 0.29 10.29
C HIS A 767 -11.49 1.17 11.12
N LEU A 768 -11.17 2.44 11.29
CA LEU A 768 -12.02 3.37 12.03
C LEU A 768 -13.38 3.56 11.34
N LEU A 769 -13.44 3.58 10.00
CA LEU A 769 -14.72 3.55 9.26
C LEU A 769 -15.54 2.31 9.60
N GLY A 770 -14.92 1.15 9.64
CA GLY A 770 -15.58 -0.09 10.05
C GLY A 770 -16.10 -0.04 11.48
N GLN A 771 -15.35 0.54 12.43
CA GLN A 771 -15.80 0.75 13.80
C GLN A 771 -17.00 1.71 13.88
N VAL A 772 -16.95 2.82 13.15
CA VAL A 772 -18.06 3.78 13.14
C VAL A 772 -19.31 3.14 12.54
N ALA A 773 -19.19 2.37 11.45
CA ALA A 773 -20.30 1.62 10.87
C ALA A 773 -20.93 0.64 11.88
N LEU A 774 -20.07 -0.06 12.66
CA LEU A 774 -20.54 -0.96 13.72
C LEU A 774 -21.32 -0.20 14.81
N TYR A 775 -20.84 0.96 15.26
CA TYR A 775 -21.55 1.80 16.23
C TYR A 775 -22.85 2.39 15.68
N GLN A 776 -22.97 2.54 14.35
CA GLN A 776 -24.23 2.91 13.68
C GLN A 776 -25.21 1.74 13.54
N GLY A 777 -24.78 0.51 13.85
CA GLY A 777 -25.59 -0.72 13.73
C GLY A 777 -25.62 -1.28 12.31
N ASP A 778 -24.74 -0.84 11.41
CA ASP A 778 -24.55 -1.42 10.08
C ASP A 778 -23.49 -2.52 10.12
N ASP A 779 -23.88 -3.69 10.67
CA ASP A 779 -22.99 -4.85 10.81
C ASP A 779 -22.45 -5.33 9.47
N ALA A 780 -23.21 -5.17 8.39
CA ALA A 780 -22.82 -5.63 7.06
C ALA A 780 -21.71 -4.75 6.47
N ALA A 781 -21.86 -3.41 6.54
CA ALA A 781 -20.81 -2.49 6.12
C ALA A 781 -19.58 -2.62 7.02
N ALA A 782 -19.76 -2.70 8.34
CA ALA A 782 -18.67 -2.89 9.29
C ALA A 782 -17.87 -4.15 8.98
N GLY A 783 -18.53 -5.29 8.79
CA GLY A 783 -17.88 -6.56 8.48
C GLY A 783 -17.06 -6.51 7.19
N ARG A 784 -17.57 -5.88 6.13
CA ARG A 784 -16.83 -5.69 4.88
C ARG A 784 -15.58 -4.82 5.07
N LEU A 785 -15.75 -3.61 5.63
CA LEU A 785 -14.67 -2.66 5.85
C LEU A 785 -13.57 -3.23 6.76
N LEU A 786 -13.96 -3.91 7.83
CA LEU A 786 -13.02 -4.53 8.77
C LEU A 786 -12.26 -5.70 8.14
N LYS A 787 -12.93 -6.59 7.38
CA LYS A 787 -12.27 -7.69 6.66
C LYS A 787 -11.23 -7.18 5.67
N GLU A 788 -11.48 -6.03 5.00
CA GLU A 788 -10.51 -5.40 4.11
C GLU A 788 -9.24 -4.91 4.83
N THR A 789 -9.29 -4.65 6.14
CA THR A 789 -8.12 -4.18 6.89
C THR A 789 -7.22 -5.32 7.40
N LEU A 790 -7.69 -6.56 7.45
CA LEU A 790 -6.91 -7.69 7.97
C LEU A 790 -5.61 -7.91 7.21
N ALA A 791 -5.68 -8.03 5.87
CA ALA A 791 -4.51 -8.22 5.03
C ALA A 791 -3.54 -7.02 5.07
N PRO A 792 -3.99 -5.75 4.96
CA PRO A 792 -3.13 -4.59 5.16
C PRO A 792 -2.48 -4.53 6.54
N TYR A 793 -3.19 -4.76 7.65
CA TYR A 793 -2.54 -4.80 8.98
C TYR A 793 -1.53 -5.91 9.07
N THR A 794 -1.87 -7.06 8.51
CA THR A 794 -0.94 -8.15 8.30
C THR A 794 0.30 -7.67 7.52
N ALA A 795 0.11 -6.94 6.43
CA ALA A 795 1.19 -6.39 5.61
C ALA A 795 2.03 -5.29 6.29
N LEU A 796 1.44 -4.53 7.21
CA LEU A 796 2.10 -3.43 7.92
C LEU A 796 2.86 -3.84 9.19
N GLY A 797 2.74 -5.10 9.63
CA GLY A 797 3.34 -5.53 10.88
C GLY A 797 2.53 -5.19 12.13
N ASN A 798 1.27 -4.81 12.03
CA ASN A 798 0.49 -4.40 13.19
C ASN A 798 -0.46 -5.50 13.69
N GLN A 799 0.09 -6.50 14.40
CA GLN A 799 -0.69 -7.60 14.97
C GLN A 799 -1.68 -7.14 16.01
N TRP A 800 -1.33 -6.16 16.81
CA TRP A 800 -2.22 -5.62 17.81
C TRP A 800 -3.53 -5.08 17.19
N ARG A 801 -3.42 -4.28 16.11
CA ARG A 801 -4.61 -3.79 15.40
C ARG A 801 -5.35 -4.89 14.68
N ARG A 802 -4.63 -5.86 14.12
CA ARG A 802 -5.22 -7.05 13.52
C ARG A 802 -6.06 -7.82 14.54
N ALA A 803 -5.53 -8.06 15.73
CA ALA A 803 -6.27 -8.71 16.81
C ALA A 803 -7.54 -7.93 17.19
N ASN A 804 -7.45 -6.60 17.29
CA ASN A 804 -8.62 -5.75 17.54
C ASN A 804 -9.68 -5.88 16.43
N VAL A 805 -9.28 -5.95 15.17
CA VAL A 805 -10.22 -6.19 14.05
C VAL A 805 -10.87 -7.55 14.16
N LEU A 806 -10.11 -8.60 14.52
CA LEU A 806 -10.65 -9.95 14.71
C LEU A 806 -11.69 -10.02 15.84
N VAL A 807 -11.47 -9.30 16.96
CA VAL A 807 -12.48 -9.17 18.02
C VAL A 807 -13.76 -8.52 17.51
N LEU A 808 -13.64 -7.43 16.74
CA LEU A 808 -14.80 -6.76 16.16
C LEU A 808 -15.58 -7.66 15.20
N LEU A 809 -14.87 -8.40 14.34
CA LEU A 809 -15.48 -9.37 13.42
C LEU A 809 -16.12 -10.53 14.16
N ALA A 810 -15.50 -11.01 15.24
CA ALA A 810 -16.08 -12.05 16.10
C ALA A 810 -17.39 -11.57 16.77
N ASN A 811 -17.42 -10.32 17.24
CA ASN A 811 -18.63 -9.72 17.82
C ASN A 811 -19.75 -9.57 16.77
N ILE A 812 -19.42 -9.18 15.54
CA ILE A 812 -20.37 -9.09 14.42
C ILE A 812 -20.93 -10.50 14.10
N ALA A 813 -20.09 -11.52 13.98
CA ALA A 813 -20.53 -12.89 13.73
C ALA A 813 -21.44 -13.41 14.85
N ALA A 814 -21.09 -13.12 16.12
CA ALA A 814 -21.90 -13.49 17.28
C ALA A 814 -23.28 -12.81 17.27
N SER A 815 -23.34 -11.50 16.90
CA SER A 815 -24.61 -10.76 16.81
C SER A 815 -25.53 -11.33 15.71
N GLN A 816 -24.93 -11.85 14.62
CA GLN A 816 -25.63 -12.52 13.53
C GLN A 816 -26.03 -13.97 13.84
N GLY A 817 -25.54 -14.51 14.98
CA GLY A 817 -25.80 -15.87 15.44
C GLY A 817 -24.93 -16.93 14.75
N ASP A 818 -23.83 -16.54 14.09
CA ASP A 818 -22.83 -17.46 13.56
C ASP A 818 -21.74 -17.72 14.62
N ASP A 819 -22.05 -18.66 15.52
CA ASP A 819 -21.15 -19.04 16.61
C ASP A 819 -19.86 -19.66 16.12
N ALA A 820 -19.90 -20.32 14.95
CA ALA A 820 -18.71 -21.01 14.40
C ALA A 820 -17.70 -20.00 13.85
N GLU A 821 -18.18 -19.02 13.06
CA GLU A 821 -17.33 -17.92 12.55
C GLU A 821 -16.83 -17.06 13.70
N SER A 822 -17.69 -16.71 14.67
CA SER A 822 -17.29 -15.95 15.87
C SER A 822 -16.15 -16.66 16.64
N HIS A 823 -16.31 -17.96 16.88
CA HIS A 823 -15.27 -18.75 17.56
C HIS A 823 -13.95 -18.77 16.79
N SER A 824 -14.02 -18.95 15.47
CA SER A 824 -12.84 -18.94 14.60
C SER A 824 -12.07 -17.63 14.69
N PHE A 825 -12.76 -16.49 14.66
CA PHE A 825 -12.12 -15.17 14.80
C PHE A 825 -11.51 -14.96 16.19
N TYR A 826 -12.15 -15.44 17.26
CA TYR A 826 -11.57 -15.34 18.61
C TYR A 826 -10.35 -16.27 18.77
N GLU A 827 -10.37 -17.50 18.21
CA GLU A 827 -9.20 -18.39 18.22
C GLU A 827 -8.02 -17.72 17.48
N GLU A 828 -8.28 -17.14 16.31
CA GLU A 828 -7.27 -16.42 15.52
C GLU A 828 -6.75 -15.18 16.26
N CYS A 829 -7.64 -14.45 16.95
CA CYS A 829 -7.27 -13.28 17.77
C CYS A 829 -6.31 -13.70 18.89
N LEU A 830 -6.68 -14.71 19.68
CA LEU A 830 -5.85 -15.16 20.79
C LEU A 830 -4.52 -15.78 20.33
N ALA A 831 -4.52 -16.49 19.20
CA ALA A 831 -3.28 -16.95 18.58
C ALA A 831 -2.36 -15.77 18.23
N THR A 832 -2.95 -14.72 17.63
CA THR A 832 -2.24 -13.49 17.29
C THR A 832 -1.67 -12.77 18.52
N LEU A 833 -2.48 -12.65 19.58
CA LEU A 833 -2.06 -11.97 20.82
C LEU A 833 -1.00 -12.76 21.61
N ARG A 834 -1.08 -14.10 21.55
CA ARG A 834 -0.06 -14.95 22.15
C ARG A 834 1.29 -14.79 21.48
N GLU A 835 1.29 -14.64 20.14
CA GLU A 835 2.52 -14.44 19.36
C GLU A 835 3.29 -13.18 19.78
N ILE A 836 2.56 -12.13 20.18
CA ILE A 836 3.17 -10.87 20.65
C ILE A 836 3.33 -10.81 22.17
N ASP A 837 3.06 -11.91 22.89
CA ASP A 837 3.05 -12.03 24.36
C ASP A 837 2.28 -10.90 25.08
N ASP A 838 1.21 -10.38 24.43
CA ASP A 838 0.39 -9.31 25.00
C ASP A 838 -0.69 -9.87 25.94
N LYS A 839 -0.28 -10.15 27.18
CA LYS A 839 -1.14 -10.71 28.22
C LYS A 839 -2.29 -9.78 28.59
N GLU A 840 -2.11 -8.46 28.47
CA GLU A 840 -3.18 -7.49 28.72
C GLU A 840 -4.28 -7.59 27.66
N ALA A 841 -3.90 -7.65 26.37
CA ALA A 841 -4.83 -7.81 25.29
C ALA A 841 -5.49 -9.20 25.28
N ILE A 842 -4.78 -10.26 25.72
CA ILE A 842 -5.36 -11.60 25.92
C ILE A 842 -6.45 -11.53 27.00
N ALA A 843 -6.20 -10.90 28.15
CA ALA A 843 -7.19 -10.74 29.20
C ALA A 843 -8.43 -9.96 28.70
N ALA A 844 -8.21 -8.88 27.96
CA ALA A 844 -9.30 -8.10 27.35
C ALA A 844 -10.10 -8.90 26.32
N CYS A 845 -9.45 -9.71 25.48
CA CYS A 845 -10.12 -10.61 24.54
C CYS A 845 -10.98 -11.65 25.26
N LEU A 846 -10.48 -12.26 26.34
CA LEU A 846 -11.26 -13.22 27.16
C LEU A 846 -12.49 -12.56 27.79
N GLU A 847 -12.39 -11.30 28.20
CA GLU A 847 -13.52 -10.52 28.71
C GLU A 847 -14.58 -10.30 27.62
N ASP A 848 -14.17 -9.96 26.40
CA ASP A 848 -15.07 -9.76 25.26
C ASP A 848 -15.76 -11.10 24.88
N VAL A 849 -15.01 -12.21 24.85
CA VAL A 849 -15.57 -13.57 24.67
C VAL A 849 -16.58 -13.89 25.76
N ALA A 850 -16.27 -13.58 27.01
CA ALA A 850 -17.15 -13.85 28.15
C ALA A 850 -18.49 -13.11 28.01
N GLU A 851 -18.51 -11.87 27.57
CA GLU A 851 -19.75 -11.09 27.37
C GLU A 851 -20.65 -11.74 26.28
N VAL A 852 -20.07 -12.32 25.24
CA VAL A 852 -20.82 -13.06 24.21
C VAL A 852 -21.34 -14.40 24.76
N VAL A 853 -20.48 -15.13 25.47
CA VAL A 853 -20.79 -16.49 25.95
C VAL A 853 -21.82 -16.47 27.07
N ILE A 854 -21.81 -15.45 27.91
CA ILE A 854 -22.63 -15.35 29.10
C ILE A 854 -24.15 -15.36 28.81
N GLN A 855 -24.53 -14.86 27.64
CA GLN A 855 -25.92 -14.88 27.19
C GLN A 855 -26.45 -16.30 26.96
N LYS A 856 -25.56 -17.25 26.63
CA LYS A 856 -25.90 -18.64 26.28
C LYS A 856 -25.51 -19.63 27.37
N SER A 857 -24.41 -19.34 28.07
CA SER A 857 -23.89 -20.21 29.15
C SER A 857 -23.25 -19.37 30.26
N PRO A 858 -24.01 -18.93 31.23
CA PRO A 858 -23.53 -18.07 32.31
C PRO A 858 -22.32 -18.64 33.07
N VAL A 859 -22.29 -19.95 33.33
CA VAL A 859 -21.16 -20.60 34.02
C VAL A 859 -19.86 -20.47 33.24
N ARG A 860 -19.91 -20.73 31.90
CA ARG A 860 -18.74 -20.64 31.02
C ARG A 860 -18.22 -19.20 30.90
N GLY A 861 -19.13 -18.23 30.79
CA GLY A 861 -18.74 -16.81 30.80
C GLY A 861 -18.05 -16.40 32.10
N VAL A 862 -18.52 -16.93 33.27
CA VAL A 862 -17.88 -16.69 34.58
C VAL A 862 -16.46 -17.32 34.62
N ASN A 863 -16.28 -18.51 34.06
CA ASN A 863 -14.95 -19.15 33.94
C ASN A 863 -13.98 -18.26 33.14
N LEU A 864 -14.41 -17.73 31.99
CA LEU A 864 -13.61 -16.85 31.16
C LEU A 864 -13.22 -15.55 31.90
N TRP A 865 -14.16 -14.92 32.61
CA TRP A 865 -13.88 -13.75 33.44
C TRP A 865 -12.91 -14.06 34.59
N GLY A 866 -13.06 -15.24 35.27
CA GLY A 866 -12.13 -15.67 36.31
C GLY A 866 -10.69 -15.85 35.78
N CYS A 867 -10.54 -16.41 34.55
CA CYS A 867 -9.27 -16.55 33.90
C CYS A 867 -8.65 -15.19 33.54
N ALA A 868 -9.44 -14.26 32.97
CA ALA A 868 -8.99 -12.91 32.64
C ALA A 868 -8.53 -12.12 33.88
N GLU A 869 -9.29 -12.22 35.02
CA GLU A 869 -8.88 -11.59 36.26
C GLU A 869 -7.55 -12.14 36.82
N ALA A 870 -7.39 -13.47 36.83
CA ALA A 870 -6.14 -14.08 37.25
C ALA A 870 -4.95 -13.63 36.41
N LEU A 871 -5.15 -13.48 35.10
CA LEU A 871 -4.13 -12.98 34.18
C LEU A 871 -3.78 -11.51 34.49
N ARG A 872 -4.77 -10.66 34.74
CA ARG A 872 -4.56 -9.23 35.12
C ARG A 872 -3.83 -9.08 36.46
N GLU A 873 -4.12 -9.95 37.43
CA GLU A 873 -3.38 -9.95 38.70
C GLU A 873 -1.90 -10.30 38.50
N VAL A 874 -1.62 -11.29 37.67
CA VAL A 874 -0.23 -11.70 37.37
C VAL A 874 0.57 -10.57 36.75
N ILE A 875 -0.04 -9.77 35.87
CA ILE A 875 0.62 -8.64 35.19
C ILE A 875 0.52 -7.31 35.97
N GLY A 876 -0.22 -7.27 37.09
CA GLY A 876 -0.37 -6.08 37.94
C GLY A 876 -1.19 -4.94 37.34
N ILE A 877 -2.06 -5.22 36.35
CA ILE A 877 -2.83 -4.21 35.62
C ILE A 877 -4.31 -4.22 36.06
N SER A 878 -4.82 -3.03 36.39
CA SER A 878 -6.23 -2.84 36.71
C SER A 878 -7.09 -2.61 35.46
N PHE A 879 -8.40 -2.84 35.56
CA PHE A 879 -9.36 -2.50 34.52
C PHE A 879 -9.30 -1.02 34.13
N SER A 880 -9.45 -0.74 32.85
CA SER A 880 -9.65 0.63 32.40
C SER A 880 -11.00 1.14 32.94
N PRO A 881 -11.11 2.42 33.37
CA PRO A 881 -12.36 2.97 33.88
C PRO A 881 -13.56 2.81 32.93
N ALA A 882 -13.32 2.87 31.62
CA ALA A 882 -14.34 2.76 30.60
C ALA A 882 -14.98 1.36 30.53
N LYS A 883 -14.19 0.28 30.72
CA LYS A 883 -14.66 -1.11 30.74
C LYS A 883 -15.17 -1.54 32.11
N TYR A 884 -14.72 -0.88 33.18
CA TYR A 884 -14.98 -1.31 34.56
C TYR A 884 -16.47 -1.26 34.98
N PHE A 885 -17.20 -0.19 34.65
CA PHE A 885 -18.60 -0.04 35.02
C PHE A 885 -19.55 -0.98 34.25
N PRO A 886 -19.46 -1.14 32.92
CA PRO A 886 -20.22 -2.15 32.20
C PRO A 886 -19.95 -3.56 32.73
N TYR A 887 -18.69 -3.94 32.89
CA TYR A 887 -18.25 -5.21 33.42
C TYR A 887 -18.86 -5.51 34.82
N LYS A 888 -18.79 -4.58 35.77
CA LYS A 888 -19.41 -4.76 37.09
C LYS A 888 -20.91 -4.99 37.01
N ARG A 889 -21.60 -4.35 36.06
CA ARG A 889 -23.04 -4.53 35.88
C ARG A 889 -23.36 -5.93 35.37
N SER A 890 -22.67 -6.39 34.33
CA SER A 890 -22.79 -7.75 33.78
C SER A 890 -22.51 -8.79 34.87
N LEU A 891 -21.42 -8.60 35.60
CA LEU A 891 -21.00 -9.50 36.71
C LEU A 891 -22.07 -9.57 37.82
N ALA A 892 -22.67 -8.48 38.20
CA ALA A 892 -23.73 -8.43 39.22
C ALA A 892 -25.01 -9.14 38.75
N ALA A 893 -25.39 -8.93 37.48
CA ALA A 893 -26.56 -9.60 36.87
C ALA A 893 -26.37 -11.13 36.83
N VAL A 894 -25.22 -11.58 36.42
CA VAL A 894 -24.91 -13.03 36.32
C VAL A 894 -24.78 -13.67 37.70
N ARG A 895 -24.19 -12.95 38.67
CA ARG A 895 -24.13 -13.43 40.05
C ARG A 895 -25.52 -13.56 40.67
N ALA A 896 -26.44 -12.67 40.31
CA ALA A 896 -27.83 -12.76 40.73
C ALA A 896 -28.57 -13.95 40.09
N SER A 897 -28.30 -14.24 38.80
CA SER A 897 -28.94 -15.36 38.08
C SER A 897 -28.41 -16.74 38.50
N LEU A 898 -27.10 -16.91 38.71
CA LEU A 898 -26.47 -18.17 39.08
C LEU A 898 -26.58 -18.50 40.59
N GLY A 899 -26.71 -17.48 41.44
CA GLY A 899 -26.60 -17.60 42.90
C GLY A 899 -25.13 -17.57 43.37
N LYS A 900 -24.92 -17.22 44.64
CA LYS A 900 -23.58 -16.97 45.21
C LYS A 900 -22.63 -18.17 45.10
N GLN A 901 -23.15 -19.38 45.35
CA GLN A 901 -22.33 -20.61 45.44
C GLN A 901 -21.88 -21.09 44.07
N ALA A 902 -22.76 -21.15 43.06
CA ALA A 902 -22.44 -21.56 41.72
C ALA A 902 -21.52 -20.54 41.00
N PHE A 903 -21.76 -19.24 41.24
CA PHE A 903 -20.88 -18.19 40.73
C PHE A 903 -19.46 -18.33 41.32
N ALA A 904 -19.32 -18.52 42.66
CA ALA A 904 -17.99 -18.64 43.27
C ALA A 904 -17.23 -19.87 42.80
N ALA A 905 -17.93 -20.99 42.60
CA ALA A 905 -17.31 -22.22 42.04
C ALA A 905 -16.77 -21.99 40.62
N ALA A 906 -17.60 -21.47 39.72
CA ALA A 906 -17.21 -21.18 38.35
C ALA A 906 -16.06 -20.15 38.28
N TRP A 907 -16.12 -19.13 39.13
CA TRP A 907 -15.07 -18.12 39.20
C TRP A 907 -13.72 -18.70 39.63
N THR A 908 -13.73 -19.55 40.69
CA THR A 908 -12.51 -20.21 41.17
C THR A 908 -11.96 -21.19 40.16
N GLU A 909 -12.84 -21.96 39.48
CA GLU A 909 -12.45 -22.84 38.39
C GLU A 909 -11.77 -22.06 37.25
N GLY A 910 -12.39 -20.95 36.80
CA GLY A 910 -11.81 -20.07 35.74
C GLY A 910 -10.43 -19.54 36.10
N ARG A 911 -10.21 -19.13 37.35
CA ARG A 911 -8.90 -18.65 37.84
C ARG A 911 -7.77 -19.66 37.79
N THR A 912 -8.11 -20.97 37.75
CA THR A 912 -7.13 -22.06 37.64
C THR A 912 -6.88 -22.51 36.21
N MET A 913 -7.68 -22.07 35.25
CA MET A 913 -7.53 -22.39 33.82
C MET A 913 -6.42 -21.60 33.18
N THR A 914 -5.73 -22.20 32.20
CA THR A 914 -5.00 -21.43 31.20
C THR A 914 -5.99 -20.77 30.24
N TYR A 915 -5.58 -19.71 29.57
CA TYR A 915 -6.47 -19.03 28.61
C TYR A 915 -6.88 -19.95 27.44
N GLU A 916 -6.02 -20.90 27.01
CA GLU A 916 -6.36 -21.92 26.02
C GLU A 916 -7.46 -22.89 26.54
N GLN A 917 -7.36 -23.30 27.80
CA GLN A 917 -8.39 -24.13 28.42
C GLN A 917 -9.71 -23.39 28.55
N ALA A 918 -9.66 -22.13 28.95
CA ALA A 918 -10.82 -21.27 29.07
C ALA A 918 -11.52 -21.06 27.71
N LEU A 919 -10.77 -20.85 26.63
CA LEU A 919 -11.32 -20.72 25.28
C LEU A 919 -11.84 -22.06 24.73
N ALA A 920 -11.17 -23.18 25.00
CA ALA A 920 -11.63 -24.50 24.56
C ALA A 920 -13.03 -24.85 25.12
N VAL A 921 -13.40 -24.29 26.26
CA VAL A 921 -14.74 -24.39 26.84
C VAL A 921 -15.82 -23.70 25.98
N TYR A 922 -15.44 -22.74 25.14
CA TYR A 922 -16.34 -22.01 24.22
C TYR A 922 -16.64 -22.77 22.91
N ARG A 923 -15.93 -23.86 22.59
CA ARG A 923 -16.16 -24.62 21.35
C ARG A 923 -17.64 -24.93 21.18
N PRO A 924 -18.25 -24.58 20.03
CA PRO A 924 -19.62 -24.99 19.76
C PRO A 924 -19.69 -26.53 19.81
N THR A 925 -20.47 -27.10 20.72
CA THR A 925 -20.76 -28.52 20.68
C THR A 925 -21.40 -28.82 19.34
N ALA A 926 -20.76 -29.66 18.54
CA ALA A 926 -21.33 -30.09 17.26
C ALA A 926 -22.78 -30.56 17.51
N LYS A 927 -23.75 -29.84 17.01
CA LYS A 927 -25.15 -30.26 17.03
C LYS A 927 -25.21 -31.57 16.28
N PRO A 928 -25.86 -32.61 16.83
CA PRO A 928 -26.15 -33.82 16.03
C PRO A 928 -26.90 -33.36 14.78
N VAL A 929 -26.44 -33.84 13.62
CA VAL A 929 -27.02 -33.50 12.32
C VAL A 929 -28.50 -33.87 12.36
N SER A 930 -29.35 -32.93 12.65
CA SER A 930 -30.78 -33.05 12.52
C SER A 930 -31.09 -32.83 11.03
N THR A 931 -31.46 -33.88 10.34
CA THR A 931 -31.97 -33.86 8.99
C THR A 931 -33.38 -33.24 8.99
N SER A 932 -33.46 -31.94 9.18
CA SER A 932 -34.65 -31.16 8.93
C SER A 932 -34.28 -29.96 8.06
N PRO A 933 -35.01 -29.64 7.00
CA PRO A 933 -34.69 -28.56 6.11
C PRO A 933 -34.72 -27.19 6.85
N PRO A 934 -33.89 -26.23 6.48
CA PRO A 934 -33.85 -24.94 7.14
C PRO A 934 -35.22 -24.25 7.02
N LYS A 935 -35.81 -23.91 8.16
CA LYS A 935 -36.96 -23.02 8.20
C LYS A 935 -36.50 -21.67 7.62
N SER A 936 -37.05 -21.31 6.47
CA SER A 936 -36.89 -20.01 5.89
C SER A 936 -37.25 -18.92 6.91
N ARG A 937 -36.29 -18.08 7.30
CA ARG A 937 -36.56 -16.84 8.02
C ARG A 937 -37.44 -15.98 7.12
N VAL A 938 -38.67 -15.75 7.51
CA VAL A 938 -39.52 -14.77 6.86
C VAL A 938 -38.89 -13.39 7.16
N PRO A 939 -38.49 -12.65 6.14
CA PRO A 939 -37.96 -11.30 6.38
C PRO A 939 -39.05 -10.45 7.03
N TYR A 940 -38.69 -9.69 8.04
CA TYR A 940 -39.65 -8.76 8.67
C TYR A 940 -40.16 -7.73 7.65
N PRO A 941 -41.45 -7.30 7.75
CA PRO A 941 -42.02 -6.35 6.82
C PRO A 941 -41.15 -5.08 6.73
N ASN A 942 -40.98 -4.58 5.51
CA ASN A 942 -40.28 -3.34 5.22
C ASN A 942 -38.79 -3.30 5.65
N GLN A 943 -38.09 -4.45 5.64
CA GLN A 943 -36.66 -4.57 5.95
C GLN A 943 -36.24 -3.95 7.31
N LEU A 944 -37.10 -4.05 8.30
CA LEU A 944 -36.77 -3.64 9.66
C LEU A 944 -35.71 -4.59 10.25
N SER A 945 -34.65 -4.04 10.84
CA SER A 945 -33.65 -4.81 11.59
C SER A 945 -34.22 -5.31 12.93
N ASN A 946 -33.61 -6.33 13.51
CA ASN A 946 -34.00 -6.84 14.83
C ASN A 946 -34.02 -5.74 15.89
N ARG A 947 -33.08 -4.82 15.85
CA ARG A 947 -33.00 -3.71 16.83
C ARG A 947 -34.08 -2.66 16.62
N GLU A 948 -34.44 -2.37 15.37
CA GLU A 948 -35.56 -1.50 15.04
C GLU A 948 -36.90 -2.11 15.50
N ILE A 949 -37.09 -3.41 15.36
CA ILE A 949 -38.29 -4.11 15.86
C ILE A 949 -38.34 -4.07 17.36
N GLU A 950 -37.22 -4.25 18.05
CA GLU A 950 -37.16 -4.18 19.51
C GLU A 950 -37.57 -2.78 20.03
N VAL A 951 -37.05 -1.73 19.41
CA VAL A 951 -37.45 -0.34 19.70
C VAL A 951 -38.95 -0.15 19.37
N LEU A 952 -39.42 -0.62 18.21
CA LEU A 952 -40.80 -0.49 17.78
C LEU A 952 -41.78 -1.21 18.73
N ARG A 953 -41.41 -2.39 19.23
CA ARG A 953 -42.16 -3.15 20.24
C ARG A 953 -42.33 -2.39 21.52
N LEU A 954 -41.27 -1.82 22.05
CA LEU A 954 -41.32 -1.03 23.29
C LEU A 954 -42.10 0.26 23.11
N VAL A 955 -42.02 0.89 21.95
CA VAL A 955 -42.83 2.07 21.61
C VAL A 955 -44.28 1.71 21.46
N ALA A 956 -44.61 0.57 20.89
CA ALA A 956 -45.95 0.09 20.68
C ALA A 956 -46.59 -0.38 22.03
N SER A 957 -45.79 -0.82 22.99
CA SER A 957 -46.24 -1.08 24.37
C SER A 957 -46.41 0.18 25.22
N GLY A 958 -46.28 1.38 24.63
CA GLY A 958 -46.61 2.65 25.27
C GLY A 958 -45.48 3.34 26.04
N LEU A 959 -44.23 2.82 25.99
CA LEU A 959 -43.12 3.43 26.70
C LEU A 959 -42.69 4.75 26.03
N THR A 960 -42.30 5.74 26.79
CA THR A 960 -41.69 7.00 26.29
C THR A 960 -40.27 6.75 25.76
N ASP A 961 -39.74 7.65 24.96
CA ASP A 961 -38.37 7.51 24.43
C ASP A 961 -37.30 7.42 25.52
N ALA A 962 -37.50 8.11 26.65
CA ALA A 962 -36.65 8.01 27.83
C ALA A 962 -36.71 6.60 28.46
N GLN A 963 -37.91 6.02 28.59
CA GLN A 963 -38.09 4.66 29.11
C GLN A 963 -37.58 3.58 28.16
N VAL A 964 -37.71 3.79 26.83
CA VAL A 964 -37.13 2.91 25.80
C VAL A 964 -35.59 2.99 25.88
N ALA A 965 -35.03 4.19 26.02
CA ALA A 965 -33.61 4.42 26.17
C ALA A 965 -33.06 3.72 27.41
N GLU A 966 -33.73 3.84 28.55
CA GLU A 966 -33.39 3.17 29.80
C GLU A 966 -33.46 1.63 29.68
N ARG A 967 -34.51 1.12 29.04
CA ARG A 967 -34.74 -0.32 28.92
C ARG A 967 -33.79 -1.00 27.92
N LEU A 968 -33.36 -0.30 26.88
CA LEU A 968 -32.44 -0.79 25.84
C LEU A 968 -31.00 -0.35 26.10
N ILE A 969 -30.74 0.40 27.16
CA ILE A 969 -29.41 0.93 27.52
C ILE A 969 -28.85 1.79 26.38
N LEU A 970 -29.71 2.68 25.87
CA LEU A 970 -29.38 3.62 24.79
C LEU A 970 -29.50 5.06 25.30
N SER A 971 -28.92 6.02 24.59
CA SER A 971 -29.23 7.43 24.81
C SER A 971 -30.63 7.77 24.29
N HIS A 972 -31.30 8.75 24.90
CA HIS A 972 -32.61 9.26 24.43
C HIS A 972 -32.53 9.71 22.96
N ARG A 973 -31.38 10.26 22.54
CA ARG A 973 -31.10 10.70 21.18
C ARG A 973 -30.98 9.53 20.22
N THR A 974 -30.39 8.42 20.64
CA THR A 974 -30.27 7.17 19.88
C THR A 974 -31.65 6.54 19.62
N VAL A 975 -32.55 6.57 20.63
CA VAL A 975 -33.93 6.09 20.45
C VAL A 975 -34.67 6.95 19.43
N GLY A 976 -34.51 8.28 19.50
CA GLY A 976 -35.08 9.21 18.52
C GLY A 976 -34.60 8.94 17.09
N TRP A 977 -33.30 8.58 16.94
CA TRP A 977 -32.73 8.18 15.66
C TRP A 977 -33.33 6.86 15.13
N TYR A 978 -33.46 5.82 16.00
CA TYR A 978 -34.14 4.58 15.61
C TYR A 978 -35.59 4.82 15.20
N LEU A 979 -36.29 5.65 15.90
CA LEU A 979 -37.68 6.00 15.56
C LEU A 979 -37.75 6.70 14.20
N SER A 980 -36.85 7.61 13.90
CA SER A 980 -36.77 8.28 12.61
C SER A 980 -36.45 7.30 11.47
N ALA A 981 -35.55 6.35 11.69
CA ALA A 981 -35.24 5.29 10.73
C ALA A 981 -36.43 4.34 10.52
N ILE A 982 -37.11 3.91 11.61
CA ILE A 982 -38.30 3.08 11.58
C ILE A 982 -39.41 3.78 10.80
N TYR A 983 -39.72 5.05 11.12
CA TYR A 983 -40.78 5.81 10.44
C TYR A 983 -40.53 5.89 8.94
N ARG A 984 -39.31 6.14 8.51
CA ARG A 984 -38.91 6.16 7.11
C ARG A 984 -39.12 4.80 6.43
N LYS A 985 -38.70 3.70 7.07
CA LYS A 985 -38.78 2.35 6.51
C LYS A 985 -40.22 1.86 6.40
N ILE A 986 -41.07 2.19 7.38
CA ILE A 986 -42.50 1.77 7.36
C ILE A 986 -43.45 2.80 6.74
N GLY A 987 -42.93 3.94 6.29
CA GLY A 987 -43.70 4.97 5.59
C GLY A 987 -44.68 5.74 6.47
N VAL A 988 -44.35 6.01 7.76
CA VAL A 988 -45.24 6.73 8.69
C VAL A 988 -44.53 7.98 9.23
N SER A 989 -45.34 8.97 9.66
CA SER A 989 -44.82 10.25 10.17
C SER A 989 -45.07 10.48 11.66
N SER A 990 -45.67 9.52 12.36
CA SER A 990 -46.02 9.71 13.78
C SER A 990 -45.85 8.43 14.58
N ARG A 991 -45.65 8.62 15.92
CA ARG A 991 -45.51 7.53 16.89
C ARG A 991 -46.76 6.65 16.94
N SER A 992 -47.96 7.26 16.92
CA SER A 992 -49.27 6.53 16.90
C SER A 992 -49.42 5.69 15.63
N ALA A 993 -48.97 6.21 14.50
CA ALA A 993 -48.98 5.46 13.25
C ALA A 993 -47.99 4.28 13.23
N ALA A 994 -46.81 4.43 13.85
CA ALA A 994 -45.86 3.36 14.04
C ALA A 994 -46.36 2.28 15.01
N THR A 995 -47.03 2.68 16.09
CA THR A 995 -47.73 1.75 17.02
C THR A 995 -48.81 0.97 16.30
N HIS A 996 -49.63 1.63 15.49
CA HIS A 996 -50.69 0.98 14.69
C HIS A 996 -50.07 -0.03 13.68
N TYR A 997 -48.97 0.36 13.03
CA TYR A 997 -48.23 -0.51 12.13
C TYR A 997 -47.73 -1.78 12.85
N ALA A 998 -47.15 -1.64 14.03
CA ALA A 998 -46.64 -2.77 14.83
C ALA A 998 -47.75 -3.76 15.21
N ILE A 999 -48.92 -3.26 15.63
CA ILE A 999 -50.06 -4.09 15.95
C ILE A 999 -50.62 -4.78 14.71
N LYS A 1000 -50.79 -4.05 13.57
CA LYS A 1000 -51.32 -4.59 12.31
C LYS A 1000 -50.44 -5.72 11.74
N HIS A 1001 -49.13 -5.67 11.94
CA HIS A 1001 -48.17 -6.65 11.42
C HIS A 1001 -47.77 -7.69 12.46
N HIS A 1002 -48.44 -7.80 13.60
CA HIS A 1002 -48.22 -8.73 14.70
C HIS A 1002 -46.78 -8.71 15.20
N LEU A 1003 -46.19 -7.51 15.29
CA LEU A 1003 -44.85 -7.30 15.81
C LEU A 1003 -44.83 -7.11 17.32
N VAL A 1004 -45.95 -6.93 17.96
CA VAL A 1004 -46.16 -6.76 19.41
C VAL A 1004 -46.94 -7.91 19.98
#